data_95ade0705df31604142c6c96264d5010
#
_entry.id   95ade0705df31604142c6c96264d5010
#
_cell.length_a   1.000
_cell.length_b   1.000
_cell.length_c   1.000
_cell.angle_alpha   90.00
_cell.angle_beta   90.00
_cell.angle_gamma   90.00
#
_symmetry.space_group_name_H-M   'P 1'
#
loop_
_entity.id
_entity.type
_entity.pdbx_description
1 polymer ?
#
loop_
_entity_poly.entity_id
_entity_poly.type
_entity_poly.pdbx_seq_one_letter_code
_entity_poly.pdbx_strand_id
1 'polypeptide(L)'
;MPDRPVLYLIDGYAQFFRAYHAIRSGLSSPVTGEATNLTFGFIGLLLKILRERKPDYLAVVLDVSGDRGTFRSELYPEYKAHREPPPSDFGPQVDRCLSMLPLFGIPQYGCEGMEADDVLATVVRKLRKERPDLDIRLVSKDKDLGQLLDERVSLYDAHRDETLGVEQLFERKGVRPEQVIDMLALMGDTSDNVPGVAGIGPKTAAELVTTYGSLEGVLANLEKLTPKRREAIEKARGILPLSRKLVTLREDCPVEFDLDAARVDPARIKADELLSVFRTLGFENRLPGELRAILGSAAPREAPVRPVRAARRAPEEAGGLFDTVDEGETGRAAFAPIRSLGEYAVIRTLGELDAALAECRKAGRFAFDIENDASDSDDSEDDGGPRASRRLCGISFAVRENAARYLPLVSPEPANHLALADCRERLQALFGDESLEAIAHHAKFDLNALIASGIGVRNRLQDTMVAAWLVDASRPSYGLKGLTEGLLGLVQPTYAEVVTDRGRRSFAEVPLEDAVPYASADADLSLRLFARLGPRLAADGLETLYREVEMPLVRVLAGMERAGIAVDGAELDRQRARLESRIEALRAEIARLAPRPFNPDSPKQLAEVLFHRPEDPLPGLGLKPVKKTKTGFSTDVEVLEKLAADPAVESELPARIVEYRQLTKLVGTYLVALKAAISPEGRIHASFHQTGTATGRLSSSDPNLQNIPIRTATGREIRKAFVASPGGLFVCADYSQIELRMLAHLSGDPGLSEAFRRGEDIHRAVAAEVYGVEPDRVSDEMRSAAKMVNFGIVYGITAFGLARRLGAGTTRERAQAIIDGYRARFVRIAEFLARCVAEARDKGFVTTILGRRRP
;
A
#
# COMPACT_ATOMS: atom_id res chain seq x y z
N MET A 1 26.64 26.74 -22.62
CA MET A 1 27.15 27.55 -21.52
C MET A 1 27.68 26.58 -20.49
N PRO A 2 28.81 26.83 -19.77
CA PRO A 2 29.18 25.92 -18.69
C PRO A 2 28.03 25.81 -17.71
N ASP A 3 27.79 24.59 -17.22
CA ASP A 3 26.74 24.31 -16.22
C ASP A 3 27.05 25.15 -14.97
N ARG A 4 26.09 25.97 -14.56
CA ARG A 4 26.22 26.81 -13.36
C ARG A 4 26.11 25.94 -12.12
N PRO A 5 26.80 26.27 -11.03
CA PRO A 5 26.62 25.54 -9.78
C PRO A 5 25.19 25.68 -9.23
N VAL A 6 24.69 24.59 -8.67
CA VAL A 6 23.30 24.52 -8.17
C VAL A 6 23.29 24.18 -6.70
N LEU A 7 22.59 25.01 -5.91
CA LEU A 7 22.30 24.77 -4.50
C LEU A 7 20.86 24.27 -4.31
N TYR A 8 20.68 23.15 -3.63
CA TYR A 8 19.38 22.70 -3.13
C TYR A 8 19.24 23.04 -1.64
N LEU A 9 18.20 23.80 -1.30
CA LEU A 9 17.81 24.12 0.07
C LEU A 9 16.53 23.37 0.39
N ILE A 10 16.61 22.43 1.31
CA ILE A 10 15.48 21.59 1.70
C ILE A 10 14.76 22.21 2.91
N ASP A 11 13.47 22.50 2.75
CA ASP A 11 12.57 22.79 3.85
C ASP A 11 12.31 21.48 4.62
N GLY A 12 12.98 21.32 5.77
CA GLY A 12 13.03 20.06 6.50
C GLY A 12 11.66 19.60 6.99
N TYR A 13 10.94 20.45 7.72
CA TYR A 13 9.66 20.05 8.29
C TYR A 13 8.57 19.81 7.24
N ALA A 14 8.52 20.58 6.16
CA ALA A 14 7.62 20.30 5.06
C ALA A 14 7.88 18.92 4.43
N GLN A 15 9.17 18.50 4.32
CA GLN A 15 9.52 17.19 3.79
C GLN A 15 9.34 16.07 4.84
N PHE A 16 9.56 16.32 6.13
CA PHE A 16 9.29 15.35 7.20
C PHE A 16 7.79 15.01 7.28
N PHE A 17 6.91 16.00 7.34
CA PHE A 17 5.46 15.78 7.34
C PHE A 17 5.01 15.03 6.08
N ARG A 18 5.58 15.38 4.95
CA ARG A 18 5.25 14.71 3.70
C ARG A 18 5.71 13.26 3.68
N ALA A 19 6.92 12.95 4.12
CA ALA A 19 7.46 11.59 4.21
C ALA A 19 6.61 10.74 5.17
N TYR A 20 6.26 11.29 6.33
CA TYR A 20 5.44 10.62 7.33
C TYR A 20 4.07 10.19 6.77
N HIS A 21 3.40 11.06 6.02
CA HIS A 21 2.07 10.78 5.47
C HIS A 21 2.07 10.03 4.13
N ALA A 22 3.20 9.98 3.43
CA ALA A 22 3.31 9.27 2.15
C ALA A 22 3.33 7.75 2.34
N ILE A 23 3.96 7.27 3.41
CA ILE A 23 4.10 5.85 3.72
C ILE A 23 3.12 5.50 4.84
N ARG A 24 1.99 4.90 4.47
CA ARG A 24 0.91 4.54 5.41
C ARG A 24 1.08 3.18 6.07
N SER A 25 2.01 2.35 5.62
CA SER A 25 2.37 1.09 6.27
C SER A 25 3.22 1.39 7.50
N GLY A 26 2.92 0.77 8.64
CA GLY A 26 3.69 0.90 9.87
C GLY A 26 5.08 0.28 9.71
N LEU A 27 6.00 1.01 9.05
CA LEU A 27 7.41 0.63 9.02
C LEU A 27 8.02 0.90 10.40
N SER A 28 8.65 -0.11 10.97
CA SER A 28 9.39 0.02 12.23
C SER A 28 10.75 -0.68 12.13
N SER A 29 11.72 -0.19 12.90
CA SER A 29 13.02 -0.84 13.02
C SER A 29 12.87 -2.24 13.59
N PRO A 30 13.43 -3.27 12.96
CA PRO A 30 13.44 -4.62 13.51
C PRO A 30 14.33 -4.76 14.75
N VAL A 31 15.23 -3.81 14.99
CA VAL A 31 16.21 -3.83 16.11
C VAL A 31 15.70 -3.01 17.29
N THR A 32 15.20 -1.78 17.05
CA THR A 32 14.81 -0.85 18.12
C THR A 32 13.29 -0.76 18.31
N GLY A 33 12.49 -1.30 17.39
CA GLY A 33 11.03 -1.16 17.39
C GLY A 33 10.52 0.24 17.07
N GLU A 34 11.39 1.23 16.85
CA GLU A 34 11.00 2.61 16.52
C GLU A 34 10.32 2.67 15.15
N ALA A 35 9.31 3.53 15.01
CA ALA A 35 8.67 3.80 13.71
C ALA A 35 9.71 4.42 12.75
N THR A 36 9.72 3.99 11.49
CA THR A 36 10.74 4.38 10.51
C THR A 36 10.20 4.88 9.17
N ASN A 37 8.88 4.99 9.01
CA ASN A 37 8.25 5.43 7.77
C ASN A 37 8.69 6.84 7.33
N LEU A 38 8.75 7.80 8.25
CA LEU A 38 9.25 9.14 7.98
C LEU A 38 10.73 9.10 7.60
N THR A 39 11.55 8.42 8.42
CA THR A 39 13.00 8.33 8.21
C THR A 39 13.32 7.70 6.86
N PHE A 40 12.66 6.58 6.51
CA PHE A 40 12.81 5.94 5.20
C PHE A 40 12.45 6.87 4.04
N GLY A 41 11.32 7.56 4.15
CA GLY A 41 10.84 8.47 3.11
C GLY A 41 11.73 9.69 2.91
N PHE A 42 12.20 10.31 4.00
CA PHE A 42 13.05 11.48 3.93
C PHE A 42 14.48 11.16 3.44
N ILE A 43 15.08 10.09 3.96
CA ILE A 43 16.42 9.66 3.51
C ILE A 43 16.37 9.20 2.05
N GLY A 44 15.29 8.51 1.64
CA GLY A 44 15.08 8.16 0.23
C GLY A 44 14.97 9.39 -0.68
N LEU A 45 14.30 10.47 -0.24
CA LEU A 45 14.27 11.76 -0.94
C LEU A 45 15.67 12.37 -1.09
N LEU A 46 16.43 12.35 0.00
CA LEU A 46 17.79 12.90 0.05
C LEU A 46 18.72 12.18 -0.94
N LEU A 47 18.73 10.84 -0.89
CA LEU A 47 19.51 10.01 -1.80
C LEU A 47 19.09 10.20 -3.26
N LYS A 48 17.79 10.34 -3.52
CA LYS A 48 17.28 10.65 -4.86
C LYS A 48 17.83 11.96 -5.40
N ILE A 49 17.80 13.03 -4.60
CA ILE A 49 18.36 14.34 -5.00
C ILE A 49 19.86 14.20 -5.29
N LEU A 50 20.63 13.56 -4.40
CA LEU A 50 22.06 13.36 -4.57
C LEU A 50 22.41 12.55 -5.83
N ARG A 51 21.65 11.49 -6.12
CA ARG A 51 21.92 10.61 -7.27
C ARG A 51 21.47 11.20 -8.60
N GLU A 52 20.25 11.74 -8.66
CA GLU A 52 19.59 12.12 -9.91
C GLU A 52 19.86 13.58 -10.28
N ARG A 53 19.95 14.47 -9.29
CA ARG A 53 20.15 15.90 -9.51
C ARG A 53 21.59 16.34 -9.37
N LYS A 54 22.42 15.57 -8.67
CA LYS A 54 23.85 15.81 -8.47
C LYS A 54 24.16 17.28 -8.14
N PRO A 55 23.55 17.82 -7.06
CA PRO A 55 23.74 19.23 -6.70
C PRO A 55 25.21 19.52 -6.34
N ASP A 56 25.69 20.72 -6.62
CA ASP A 56 26.98 21.17 -6.13
C ASP A 56 26.97 21.48 -4.64
N TYR A 57 25.82 21.95 -4.15
CA TYR A 57 25.58 22.28 -2.75
C TYR A 57 24.21 21.79 -2.27
N LEU A 58 24.15 21.37 -1.02
CA LEU A 58 22.91 20.87 -0.40
C LEU A 58 22.89 21.20 1.08
N ALA A 59 21.76 21.76 1.57
CA ALA A 59 21.55 22.03 2.98
C ALA A 59 20.09 21.83 3.36
N VAL A 60 19.84 21.59 4.65
CA VAL A 60 18.50 21.44 5.22
C VAL A 60 18.22 22.62 6.15
N VAL A 61 17.04 23.22 6.02
CA VAL A 61 16.57 24.33 6.86
C VAL A 61 15.42 23.84 7.73
N LEU A 62 15.41 24.24 9.00
CA LEU A 62 14.55 23.69 10.04
C LEU A 62 13.80 24.76 10.82
N ASP A 63 12.57 24.45 11.19
CA ASP A 63 11.81 25.17 12.22
C ASP A 63 12.28 24.73 13.61
N VAL A 64 13.03 25.58 14.31
CA VAL A 64 13.60 25.22 15.63
C VAL A 64 12.73 25.67 16.81
N SER A 65 11.81 26.62 16.60
CA SER A 65 10.99 27.22 17.66
C SER A 65 9.57 26.62 17.77
N GLY A 66 9.18 25.73 16.84
CA GLY A 66 7.83 25.22 16.72
C GLY A 66 6.79 26.31 16.40
N ASP A 67 5.51 25.93 16.23
CA ASP A 67 4.43 26.82 15.75
C ASP A 67 4.11 28.00 16.69
N ARG A 68 4.45 27.95 17.96
CA ARG A 68 4.09 28.99 18.97
C ARG A 68 5.26 29.84 19.45
N GLY A 69 6.47 29.57 18.99
CA GLY A 69 7.67 30.29 19.40
C GLY A 69 8.20 31.27 18.34
N THR A 70 7.38 31.67 17.37
CA THR A 70 7.80 32.52 16.25
C THR A 70 7.29 33.96 16.39
N PHE A 71 7.97 34.93 15.76
CA PHE A 71 7.52 36.31 15.75
C PHE A 71 6.08 36.50 15.22
N ARG A 72 5.63 35.57 14.33
CA ARG A 72 4.25 35.59 13.81
C ARG A 72 3.24 35.23 14.89
N SER A 73 3.55 34.26 15.74
CA SER A 73 2.69 33.90 16.87
C SER A 73 2.69 34.96 17.97
N GLU A 74 3.78 35.72 18.12
CA GLU A 74 3.81 36.93 19.00
C GLU A 74 2.96 38.07 18.42
N LEU A 75 3.06 38.28 17.10
CA LEU A 75 2.29 39.34 16.41
C LEU A 75 0.79 39.02 16.34
N TYR A 76 0.44 37.76 16.19
CA TYR A 76 -0.94 37.26 16.08
C TYR A 76 -1.09 35.92 16.79
N PRO A 77 -1.56 35.87 18.05
CA PRO A 77 -1.62 34.66 18.86
C PRO A 77 -2.48 33.52 18.26
N GLU A 78 -3.41 33.88 17.35
CA GLU A 78 -4.23 32.87 16.65
C GLU A 78 -3.51 32.25 15.45
N TYR A 79 -2.32 32.72 15.07
CA TYR A 79 -1.51 32.16 14.00
C TYR A 79 -1.15 30.71 14.31
N LYS A 80 -1.48 29.79 13.40
CA LYS A 80 -1.31 28.34 13.53
C LYS A 80 -1.92 27.69 14.81
N ALA A 81 -2.72 28.44 15.60
CA ALA A 81 -3.22 27.97 16.90
C ALA A 81 -4.15 26.76 16.84
N HIS A 82 -4.74 26.49 15.67
CA HIS A 82 -5.66 25.36 15.44
C HIS A 82 -4.94 24.08 14.95
N ARG A 83 -3.62 24.13 14.74
CA ARG A 83 -2.86 22.95 14.34
C ARG A 83 -2.81 21.94 15.49
N GLU A 84 -3.15 20.69 15.19
CA GLU A 84 -3.00 19.60 16.13
C GLU A 84 -1.50 19.24 16.28
N PRO A 85 -1.05 18.85 17.48
CA PRO A 85 0.32 18.39 17.65
C PRO A 85 0.57 17.15 16.76
N PRO A 86 1.80 16.97 16.26
CA PRO A 86 2.14 15.80 15.46
C PRO A 86 2.00 14.52 16.30
N PRO A 87 1.80 13.35 15.67
CA PRO A 87 1.78 12.06 16.34
C PRO A 87 3.02 11.83 17.21
N SER A 88 2.88 11.05 18.28
CA SER A 88 3.96 10.84 19.27
C SER A 88 5.24 10.21 18.68
N ASP A 89 5.11 9.44 17.61
CA ASP A 89 6.23 8.79 16.91
C ASP A 89 6.89 9.68 15.84
N PHE A 90 6.35 10.88 15.58
CA PHE A 90 6.89 11.82 14.60
C PHE A 90 8.23 12.42 15.06
N GLY A 91 8.28 12.97 16.27
CA GLY A 91 9.47 13.64 16.82
C GLY A 91 10.70 12.73 16.83
N PRO A 92 10.64 11.51 17.41
CA PRO A 92 11.77 10.57 17.40
C PRO A 92 12.33 10.27 16.01
N GLN A 93 11.46 10.16 14.99
CA GLN A 93 11.90 9.94 13.61
C GLN A 93 12.54 11.18 12.98
N VAL A 94 12.09 12.39 13.33
CA VAL A 94 12.76 13.65 12.94
C VAL A 94 14.16 13.70 13.55
N ASP A 95 14.30 13.43 14.86
CA ASP A 95 15.60 13.40 15.54
C ASP A 95 16.55 12.39 14.88
N ARG A 96 16.02 11.24 14.46
CA ARG A 96 16.77 10.24 13.71
C ARG A 96 17.27 10.79 12.37
N CYS A 97 16.43 11.45 11.60
CA CYS A 97 16.82 12.08 10.33
C CYS A 97 17.90 13.14 10.56
N LEU A 98 17.72 14.01 11.56
CA LEU A 98 18.66 15.06 11.89
C LEU A 98 20.04 14.50 12.31
N SER A 99 20.08 13.39 13.06
CA SER A 99 21.30 12.70 13.45
C SER A 99 22.08 12.11 12.26
N MET A 100 21.39 11.81 11.16
CA MET A 100 21.99 11.23 9.95
C MET A 100 22.53 12.29 8.99
N LEU A 101 22.01 13.52 8.98
CA LEU A 101 22.47 14.57 8.06
C LEU A 101 23.98 14.86 8.14
N PRO A 102 24.61 14.96 9.33
CA PRO A 102 26.06 15.10 9.45
C PRO A 102 26.85 13.91 8.88
N LEU A 103 26.26 12.70 8.88
CA LEU A 103 26.89 11.53 8.27
C LEU A 103 26.90 11.59 6.75
N PHE A 104 25.94 12.30 6.15
CA PHE A 104 25.96 12.66 4.73
C PHE A 104 26.85 13.87 4.41
N GLY A 105 27.41 14.55 5.41
CA GLY A 105 28.13 15.80 5.23
C GLY A 105 27.22 16.98 4.90
N ILE A 106 25.93 16.93 5.26
CA ILE A 106 24.92 17.93 4.94
C ILE A 106 24.66 18.80 6.17
N PRO A 107 24.88 20.12 6.08
CA PRO A 107 24.66 21.03 7.19
C PRO A 107 23.15 21.32 7.39
N GLN A 108 22.82 21.70 8.63
CA GLN A 108 21.48 22.06 9.07
C GLN A 108 21.49 23.50 9.55
N TYR A 109 20.47 24.27 9.18
CA TYR A 109 20.30 25.66 9.55
C TYR A 109 18.91 25.90 10.12
N GLY A 110 18.83 26.75 11.11
CA GLY A 110 17.58 27.19 11.74
C GLY A 110 17.84 28.43 12.56
N CYS A 111 16.79 29.15 12.94
CA CYS A 111 16.92 30.37 13.74
C CYS A 111 15.79 30.40 14.78
N GLU A 112 16.14 30.60 16.05
CA GLU A 112 15.15 30.78 17.11
C GLU A 112 14.25 32.00 16.85
N GLY A 113 12.94 31.86 17.10
CA GLY A 113 11.95 32.92 16.86
C GLY A 113 11.52 33.09 15.41
N MET A 114 12.12 32.33 14.47
CA MET A 114 11.84 32.38 13.03
C MET A 114 11.36 31.05 12.49
N GLU A 115 10.66 31.08 11.37
CA GLU A 115 10.25 29.87 10.64
C GLU A 115 11.32 29.49 9.57
N ALA A 116 11.33 28.23 9.14
CA ALA A 116 12.23 27.76 8.09
C ALA A 116 12.15 28.63 6.82
N ASP A 117 10.97 29.10 6.46
CA ASP A 117 10.74 29.95 5.29
C ASP A 117 11.46 31.31 5.38
N ASP A 118 11.55 31.89 6.58
CA ASP A 118 12.28 33.13 6.82
C ASP A 118 13.81 32.92 6.70
N VAL A 119 14.28 31.76 7.21
CA VAL A 119 15.69 31.37 7.07
C VAL A 119 16.02 31.13 5.60
N LEU A 120 15.16 30.43 4.85
CA LEU A 120 15.30 30.22 3.40
C LEU A 120 15.38 31.57 2.66
N ALA A 121 14.47 32.50 2.97
CA ALA A 121 14.46 33.85 2.37
C ALA A 121 15.74 34.62 2.65
N THR A 122 16.25 34.56 3.90
CA THR A 122 17.49 35.22 4.31
C THR A 122 18.70 34.64 3.56
N VAL A 123 18.79 33.32 3.46
CA VAL A 123 19.89 32.63 2.74
C VAL A 123 19.84 32.98 1.25
N VAL A 124 18.64 32.91 0.64
CA VAL A 124 18.45 33.29 -0.78
C VAL A 124 18.93 34.72 -1.02
N ARG A 125 18.48 35.69 -0.20
CA ARG A 125 18.88 37.10 -0.34
C ARG A 125 20.39 37.29 -0.20
N LYS A 126 21.01 36.62 0.79
CA LYS A 126 22.48 36.68 0.99
C LYS A 126 23.21 36.13 -0.24
N LEU A 127 22.86 34.94 -0.69
CA LEU A 127 23.55 34.27 -1.79
C LEU A 127 23.30 34.95 -3.14
N ARG A 128 22.12 35.53 -3.37
CA ARG A 128 21.89 36.33 -4.60
C ARG A 128 22.84 37.51 -4.73
N LYS A 129 23.28 38.09 -3.59
CA LYS A 129 24.24 39.21 -3.56
C LYS A 129 25.67 38.71 -3.66
N GLU A 130 26.04 37.64 -2.94
CA GLU A 130 27.40 37.14 -2.82
C GLU A 130 27.81 36.23 -3.97
N ARG A 131 26.89 35.46 -4.53
CA ARG A 131 27.10 34.45 -5.55
C ARG A 131 26.05 34.54 -6.67
N PRO A 132 26.14 35.64 -7.50
CA PRO A 132 25.15 35.85 -8.57
C PRO A 132 25.22 34.79 -9.69
N ASP A 133 26.26 33.96 -9.70
CA ASP A 133 26.43 32.81 -10.59
C ASP A 133 25.70 31.53 -10.15
N LEU A 134 25.17 31.47 -8.89
CA LEU A 134 24.55 30.30 -8.28
C LEU A 134 23.08 30.18 -8.63
N ASP A 135 22.63 29.00 -9.09
CA ASP A 135 21.21 28.68 -9.20
C ASP A 135 20.73 28.03 -7.88
N ILE A 136 19.57 28.46 -7.37
CA ILE A 136 19.02 27.98 -6.09
C ILE A 136 17.71 27.24 -6.33
N ARG A 137 17.59 26.03 -5.81
CA ARG A 137 16.38 25.19 -5.85
C ARG A 137 15.84 25.02 -4.42
N LEU A 138 14.68 25.62 -4.15
CA LEU A 138 13.98 25.48 -2.85
C LEU A 138 13.12 24.21 -2.89
N VAL A 139 13.49 23.20 -2.10
CA VAL A 139 12.77 21.91 -2.06
C VAL A 139 11.59 22.03 -1.10
N SER A 140 10.54 22.68 -1.54
CA SER A 140 9.29 22.86 -0.80
C SER A 140 8.10 22.98 -1.77
N LYS A 141 6.89 22.88 -1.23
CA LYS A 141 5.62 23.20 -1.90
C LYS A 141 4.92 24.40 -1.29
N ASP A 142 5.57 25.05 -0.35
CA ASP A 142 4.97 26.19 0.28
C ASP A 142 4.72 27.29 -0.74
N LYS A 143 3.49 27.81 -0.70
CA LYS A 143 3.06 28.85 -1.63
C LYS A 143 3.68 30.21 -1.32
N ASP A 144 4.11 30.40 -0.07
CA ASP A 144 4.67 31.64 0.43
C ASP A 144 6.09 31.86 -0.11
N LEU A 145 6.84 30.78 -0.35
CA LEU A 145 8.14 30.82 -1.01
C LEU A 145 8.08 31.29 -2.48
N GLY A 146 6.88 31.38 -3.06
CA GLY A 146 6.67 31.95 -4.39
C GLY A 146 7.13 33.41 -4.52
N GLN A 147 7.23 34.16 -3.41
CA GLN A 147 7.74 35.55 -3.38
C GLN A 147 9.27 35.64 -3.59
N LEU A 148 9.99 34.51 -3.47
CA LEU A 148 11.45 34.47 -3.62
C LEU A 148 11.92 34.14 -5.04
N LEU A 149 10.99 33.78 -5.93
CA LEU A 149 11.34 33.30 -7.27
C LEU A 149 11.89 34.40 -8.16
N ASP A 150 12.96 34.08 -8.87
CA ASP A 150 13.51 34.90 -9.91
C ASP A 150 14.11 34.05 -11.04
N GLU A 151 14.95 34.62 -11.91
CA GLU A 151 15.60 33.90 -13.01
C GLU A 151 16.51 32.75 -12.55
N ARG A 152 16.91 32.71 -11.27
CA ARG A 152 17.86 31.75 -10.69
C ARG A 152 17.35 31.05 -9.47
N VAL A 153 16.26 31.53 -8.89
CA VAL A 153 15.62 30.89 -7.75
C VAL A 153 14.32 30.22 -8.22
N SER A 154 14.17 28.94 -7.93
CA SER A 154 12.95 28.21 -8.28
C SER A 154 12.55 27.24 -7.17
N LEU A 155 11.27 26.91 -7.10
CA LEU A 155 10.77 25.80 -6.28
C LEU A 155 11.00 24.47 -7.00
N TYR A 156 11.35 23.43 -6.24
CA TYR A 156 11.51 22.08 -6.74
C TYR A 156 10.63 21.09 -5.95
N ASP A 157 9.68 20.47 -6.63
CA ASP A 157 8.91 19.34 -6.10
C ASP A 157 9.59 18.00 -6.38
N ALA A 158 10.37 17.52 -5.43
CA ALA A 158 11.16 16.31 -5.58
C ALA A 158 10.34 15.01 -5.77
N HIS A 159 9.04 15.01 -5.49
CA HIS A 159 8.17 13.84 -5.72
C HIS A 159 7.59 13.79 -7.12
N ARG A 160 7.28 14.96 -7.72
CA ARG A 160 6.79 15.05 -9.10
C ARG A 160 7.91 15.26 -10.09
N ASP A 161 9.10 15.54 -9.56
CA ASP A 161 10.25 15.90 -10.36
C ASP A 161 10.03 17.16 -11.22
N GLU A 162 9.30 18.13 -10.65
CA GLU A 162 8.91 19.37 -11.32
C GLU A 162 9.63 20.57 -10.73
N THR A 163 10.14 21.45 -11.59
CA THR A 163 10.67 22.76 -11.20
C THR A 163 9.65 23.84 -11.54
N LEU A 164 9.37 24.74 -10.60
CA LEU A 164 8.47 25.86 -10.77
C LEU A 164 9.28 27.18 -10.67
N GLY A 165 9.48 27.83 -11.78
CA GLY A 165 10.07 29.16 -11.90
C GLY A 165 9.02 30.25 -12.07
N VAL A 166 9.44 31.47 -12.44
CA VAL A 166 8.59 32.65 -12.57
C VAL A 166 7.44 32.45 -13.58
N GLU A 167 7.74 31.90 -14.76
CA GLU A 167 6.72 31.70 -15.81
C GLU A 167 5.69 30.65 -15.38
N GLN A 168 6.12 29.52 -14.79
CA GLN A 168 5.20 28.48 -14.29
C GLN A 168 4.37 28.98 -13.11
N LEU A 169 4.90 29.88 -12.26
CA LEU A 169 4.14 30.53 -11.21
C LEU A 169 3.02 31.39 -11.84
N PHE A 170 3.36 32.19 -12.85
CA PHE A 170 2.38 33.03 -13.55
C PHE A 170 1.30 32.19 -14.26
N GLU A 171 1.69 31.13 -14.98
CA GLU A 171 0.75 30.22 -15.63
C GLU A 171 -0.21 29.55 -14.63
N ARG A 172 0.30 29.15 -13.45
CA ARG A 172 -0.50 28.38 -12.46
C ARG A 172 -1.32 29.28 -11.53
N LYS A 173 -0.80 30.45 -11.16
CA LYS A 173 -1.43 31.33 -10.16
C LYS A 173 -1.90 32.68 -10.68
N GLY A 174 -1.47 33.08 -11.88
CA GLY A 174 -1.83 34.34 -12.52
C GLY A 174 -1.15 35.57 -11.88
N VAL A 175 -0.07 35.37 -11.12
CA VAL A 175 0.69 36.46 -10.47
C VAL A 175 2.19 36.26 -10.65
N ARG A 176 2.95 37.36 -10.61
CA ARG A 176 4.41 37.35 -10.57
C ARG A 176 4.92 37.30 -9.13
N PRO A 177 6.19 36.95 -8.88
CA PRO A 177 6.74 36.83 -7.53
C PRO A 177 6.51 38.06 -6.65
N GLU A 178 6.69 39.24 -7.17
CA GLU A 178 6.48 40.53 -6.48
C GLU A 178 5.02 40.77 -6.06
N GLN A 179 4.07 40.04 -6.63
CA GLN A 179 2.64 40.14 -6.38
C GLN A 179 2.12 39.07 -5.41
N VAL A 180 2.95 38.07 -5.06
CA VAL A 180 2.56 36.94 -4.22
C VAL A 180 2.12 37.40 -2.83
N ILE A 181 2.85 38.30 -2.21
CA ILE A 181 2.54 38.82 -0.87
C ILE A 181 1.15 39.48 -0.86
N ASP A 182 0.86 40.35 -1.82
CA ASP A 182 -0.40 41.06 -1.90
C ASP A 182 -1.59 40.15 -2.23
N MET A 183 -1.36 39.13 -3.08
CA MET A 183 -2.34 38.10 -3.33
C MET A 183 -2.67 37.30 -2.07
N LEU A 184 -1.64 36.88 -1.31
CA LEU A 184 -1.81 36.13 -0.05
C LEU A 184 -2.49 36.98 1.02
N ALA A 185 -2.13 38.26 1.16
CA ALA A 185 -2.76 39.18 2.09
C ALA A 185 -4.26 39.34 1.81
N LEU A 186 -4.67 39.41 0.53
CA LEU A 186 -6.09 39.54 0.15
C LEU A 186 -6.87 38.24 0.39
N MET A 187 -6.29 37.08 0.02
CA MET A 187 -7.02 35.81 0.14
C MET A 187 -6.98 35.21 1.55
N GLY A 188 -5.97 35.59 2.35
CA GLY A 188 -5.67 34.94 3.62
C GLY A 188 -5.15 33.53 3.47
N ASP A 189 -4.86 32.87 4.59
CA ASP A 189 -4.47 31.48 4.67
C ASP A 189 -5.19 30.72 5.78
N THR A 190 -6.04 29.78 5.40
CA THR A 190 -6.76 28.94 6.36
C THR A 190 -5.88 27.89 7.00
N SER A 191 -4.76 27.48 6.37
CA SER A 191 -3.82 26.50 6.94
C SER A 191 -2.98 27.09 8.07
N ASP A 192 -2.68 28.38 8.00
CA ASP A 192 -1.90 29.11 8.99
C ASP A 192 -2.75 30.10 9.83
N ASN A 193 -4.06 30.09 9.59
CA ASN A 193 -5.02 30.98 10.23
C ASN A 193 -4.70 32.48 9.98
N VAL A 194 -4.19 32.80 8.78
CA VAL A 194 -3.99 34.17 8.38
C VAL A 194 -5.31 34.77 7.89
N PRO A 195 -5.79 35.86 8.48
CA PRO A 195 -7.05 36.50 8.06
C PRO A 195 -6.94 37.07 6.65
N GLY A 196 -8.04 36.95 5.87
CA GLY A 196 -8.14 37.45 4.52
C GLY A 196 -9.47 38.19 4.32
N VAL A 197 -9.72 38.66 3.09
CA VAL A 197 -10.97 39.32 2.73
C VAL A 197 -12.06 38.26 2.49
N ALA A 198 -13.15 38.30 3.21
CA ALA A 198 -14.27 37.38 3.08
C ALA A 198 -14.81 37.31 1.64
N GLY A 199 -14.83 36.10 1.04
CA GLY A 199 -15.30 35.90 -0.33
C GLY A 199 -14.28 36.20 -1.44
N ILE A 200 -13.04 36.55 -1.10
CA ILE A 200 -11.94 36.69 -2.04
C ILE A 200 -11.06 35.42 -1.94
N GLY A 201 -11.15 34.56 -2.95
CA GLY A 201 -10.29 33.38 -3.08
C GLY A 201 -9.10 33.63 -4.02
N PRO A 202 -8.25 32.60 -4.22
CA PRO A 202 -6.98 32.73 -4.97
C PRO A 202 -7.14 33.37 -6.36
N LYS A 203 -8.13 32.97 -7.15
CA LYS A 203 -8.37 33.53 -8.50
C LYS A 203 -8.73 35.00 -8.46
N THR A 204 -9.63 35.39 -7.54
CA THR A 204 -10.06 36.78 -7.41
C THR A 204 -8.95 37.65 -6.86
N ALA A 205 -8.16 37.17 -5.90
CA ALA A 205 -7.01 37.88 -5.38
C ALA A 205 -5.96 38.11 -6.48
N ALA A 206 -5.65 37.06 -7.26
CA ALA A 206 -4.73 37.16 -8.40
C ALA A 206 -5.23 38.15 -9.46
N GLU A 207 -6.52 38.11 -9.85
CA GLU A 207 -7.15 39.06 -10.78
C GLU A 207 -7.01 40.49 -10.29
N LEU A 208 -7.31 40.76 -9.02
CA LEU A 208 -7.23 42.10 -8.42
C LEU A 208 -5.81 42.66 -8.42
N VAL A 209 -4.85 41.84 -7.94
CA VAL A 209 -3.44 42.28 -7.86
C VAL A 209 -2.82 42.45 -9.25
N THR A 210 -3.15 41.59 -10.20
CA THR A 210 -2.67 41.73 -11.58
C THR A 210 -3.28 42.93 -12.26
N THR A 211 -4.57 43.23 -12.04
CA THR A 211 -5.27 44.38 -12.64
C THR A 211 -4.82 45.72 -12.06
N TYR A 212 -4.61 45.81 -10.73
CA TYR A 212 -4.31 47.05 -10.05
C TYR A 212 -2.86 47.18 -9.57
N GLY A 213 -2.02 46.20 -9.86
CA GLY A 213 -0.59 46.14 -9.59
C GLY A 213 -0.20 45.71 -8.20
N SER A 214 -0.89 46.20 -7.15
CA SER A 214 -0.58 45.90 -5.74
C SER A 214 -1.85 45.98 -4.86
N LEU A 215 -1.71 45.60 -3.60
CA LEU A 215 -2.75 45.78 -2.58
C LEU A 215 -3.14 47.25 -2.44
N GLU A 216 -2.16 48.17 -2.43
CA GLU A 216 -2.41 49.62 -2.42
C GLU A 216 -3.17 50.06 -3.66
N GLY A 217 -2.82 49.52 -4.83
CA GLY A 217 -3.52 49.74 -6.09
C GLY A 217 -4.98 49.30 -6.03
N VAL A 218 -5.25 48.16 -5.43
CA VAL A 218 -6.62 47.68 -5.21
C VAL A 218 -7.38 48.62 -4.29
N LEU A 219 -6.79 49.05 -3.15
CA LEU A 219 -7.40 49.96 -2.19
C LEU A 219 -7.64 51.35 -2.77
N ALA A 220 -6.81 51.80 -3.69
CA ALA A 220 -6.97 53.09 -4.39
C ALA A 220 -8.05 53.10 -5.47
N ASN A 221 -8.50 51.92 -5.92
CA ASN A 221 -9.47 51.76 -7.02
C ASN A 221 -10.76 51.01 -6.59
N LEU A 222 -11.15 51.10 -5.32
CA LEU A 222 -12.33 50.42 -4.76
C LEU A 222 -13.63 50.74 -5.51
N GLU A 223 -13.79 51.98 -5.99
CA GLU A 223 -14.96 52.38 -6.80
C GLU A 223 -15.11 51.67 -8.12
N LYS A 224 -14.06 51.13 -8.68
CA LYS A 224 -14.09 50.32 -9.92
C LYS A 224 -14.51 48.89 -9.69
N LEU A 225 -14.62 48.47 -8.42
CA LEU A 225 -15.01 47.12 -8.04
C LEU A 225 -16.53 46.99 -7.94
N THR A 226 -17.01 45.75 -8.09
CA THR A 226 -18.43 45.48 -7.82
C THR A 226 -18.80 45.83 -6.39
N PRO A 227 -20.05 46.27 -6.09
CA PRO A 227 -20.44 46.68 -4.74
C PRO A 227 -20.12 45.69 -3.66
N LYS A 228 -20.30 44.38 -3.95
CA LYS A 228 -20.02 43.29 -3.01
C LYS A 228 -18.52 43.15 -2.70
N ARG A 229 -17.65 43.22 -3.74
CA ARG A 229 -16.19 43.14 -3.55
C ARG A 229 -15.67 44.38 -2.81
N ARG A 230 -16.16 45.54 -3.17
CA ARG A 230 -15.82 46.80 -2.48
C ARG A 230 -16.13 46.73 -1.00
N GLU A 231 -17.37 46.38 -0.63
CA GLU A 231 -17.79 46.27 0.77
C GLU A 231 -16.95 45.28 1.55
N ALA A 232 -16.64 44.11 0.96
CA ALA A 232 -15.82 43.09 1.60
C ALA A 232 -14.39 43.58 1.88
N ILE A 233 -13.76 44.28 0.93
CA ILE A 233 -12.41 44.85 1.10
C ILE A 233 -12.41 45.99 2.10
N GLU A 234 -13.41 46.86 2.06
CA GLU A 234 -13.57 47.96 3.03
C GLU A 234 -13.70 47.44 4.46
N LYS A 235 -14.49 46.39 4.69
CA LYS A 235 -14.60 45.71 6.00
C LYS A 235 -13.28 45.11 6.48
N ALA A 236 -12.49 44.57 5.56
CA ALA A 236 -11.22 43.95 5.87
C ALA A 236 -10.04 44.91 5.93
N ARG A 237 -10.24 46.20 5.57
CA ARG A 237 -9.18 47.21 5.44
C ARG A 237 -8.27 47.32 6.66
N GLY A 238 -8.85 47.19 7.87
CA GLY A 238 -8.09 47.26 9.14
C GLY A 238 -7.19 46.05 9.39
N ILE A 239 -7.51 44.85 8.86
CA ILE A 239 -6.77 43.62 9.08
C ILE A 239 -5.71 43.35 8.00
N LEU A 240 -5.88 43.88 6.80
CA LEU A 240 -4.96 43.65 5.68
C LEU A 240 -3.48 44.00 5.98
N PRO A 241 -3.14 45.06 6.72
CA PRO A 241 -1.75 45.31 7.11
C PRO A 241 -1.13 44.20 7.99
N LEU A 242 -1.95 43.62 8.87
CA LEU A 242 -1.53 42.46 9.68
C LEU A 242 -1.36 41.24 8.80
N SER A 243 -2.34 40.90 7.96
CA SER A 243 -2.28 39.79 7.03
C SER A 243 -1.03 39.85 6.15
N ARG A 244 -0.74 41.04 5.60
CA ARG A 244 0.47 41.26 4.81
C ARG A 244 1.77 40.99 5.59
N LYS A 245 1.85 41.45 6.84
CA LYS A 245 2.99 41.19 7.72
C LYS A 245 3.17 39.71 8.01
N LEU A 246 2.07 38.96 8.19
CA LEU A 246 2.11 37.52 8.48
C LEU A 246 2.60 36.69 7.29
N VAL A 247 2.27 37.06 6.04
CA VAL A 247 2.67 36.34 4.83
C VAL A 247 3.98 36.82 4.22
N THR A 248 4.53 37.95 4.69
CA THR A 248 5.83 38.48 4.23
C THR A 248 6.95 37.72 4.92
N LEU A 249 7.85 37.11 4.15
CA LEU A 249 9.02 36.43 4.68
C LEU A 249 10.08 37.43 5.14
N ARG A 250 10.71 37.16 6.26
CA ARG A 250 11.86 37.92 6.74
C ARG A 250 13.11 37.50 6.02
N GLU A 251 13.95 38.46 5.70
CA GLU A 251 15.18 38.26 4.96
C GLU A 251 16.43 38.71 5.77
N ASP A 252 16.25 38.89 7.08
CA ASP A 252 17.23 39.44 8.01
C ASP A 252 17.44 38.56 9.24
N CYS A 253 17.17 37.24 9.14
CA CYS A 253 17.39 36.32 10.23
C CYS A 253 18.89 36.26 10.59
N PRO A 254 19.25 36.20 11.88
CA PRO A 254 20.66 36.07 12.32
C PRO A 254 21.17 34.63 12.11
N VAL A 255 21.26 34.20 10.85
CA VAL A 255 21.78 32.89 10.46
C VAL A 255 23.10 33.04 9.70
N GLU A 256 24.14 32.35 10.16
CA GLU A 256 25.43 32.27 9.48
C GLU A 256 25.44 31.09 8.52
N PHE A 257 24.98 31.32 7.29
CA PHE A 257 25.01 30.28 6.25
C PHE A 257 26.39 30.20 5.62
N ASP A 258 26.99 28.98 5.68
CA ASP A 258 28.29 28.67 5.05
C ASP A 258 28.07 27.79 3.80
N LEU A 259 28.32 28.35 2.63
CA LEU A 259 28.15 27.66 1.36
C LEU A 259 29.19 26.54 1.16
N ASP A 260 30.42 26.70 1.69
CA ASP A 260 31.47 25.66 1.57
C ASP A 260 31.17 24.45 2.48
N ALA A 261 30.53 24.67 3.62
CA ALA A 261 29.99 23.58 4.43
C ALA A 261 28.89 22.81 3.71
N ALA A 262 28.10 23.48 2.88
CA ALA A 262 27.01 22.89 2.10
C ALA A 262 27.49 22.18 0.81
N ARG A 263 28.77 22.22 0.48
CA ARG A 263 29.33 21.55 -0.71
C ARG A 263 29.12 20.05 -0.65
N VAL A 264 28.52 19.49 -1.67
CA VAL A 264 28.34 18.04 -1.82
C VAL A 264 29.67 17.40 -2.23
N ASP A 265 30.23 16.62 -1.35
CA ASP A 265 31.46 15.88 -1.57
C ASP A 265 31.29 14.42 -1.13
N PRO A 266 31.27 13.44 -2.06
CA PRO A 266 31.17 12.03 -1.70
C PRO A 266 32.22 11.56 -0.69
N ALA A 267 33.42 12.23 -0.61
CA ALA A 267 34.45 11.88 0.37
C ALA A 267 34.11 12.30 1.81
N ARG A 268 33.15 13.22 2.01
CA ARG A 268 32.64 13.61 3.32
C ARG A 268 31.56 12.67 3.85
N ILE A 269 31.00 11.78 3.00
CA ILE A 269 29.96 10.85 3.37
C ILE A 269 30.56 9.73 4.22
N LYS A 270 30.10 9.59 5.45
CA LYS A 270 30.50 8.53 6.38
C LYS A 270 29.71 7.25 6.10
N ALA A 271 30.06 6.59 5.01
CA ALA A 271 29.30 5.48 4.45
C ALA A 271 29.12 4.31 5.44
N ASP A 272 30.17 3.94 6.19
CA ASP A 272 30.10 2.82 7.13
C ASP A 272 29.15 3.10 8.30
N GLU A 273 29.18 4.35 8.83
CA GLU A 273 28.27 4.78 9.88
C GLU A 273 26.81 4.81 9.37
N LEU A 274 26.56 5.33 8.16
CA LEU A 274 25.23 5.34 7.54
C LEU A 274 24.70 3.93 7.29
N LEU A 275 25.54 3.04 6.74
CA LEU A 275 25.14 1.64 6.52
C LEU A 275 24.85 0.92 7.84
N SER A 276 25.55 1.25 8.93
CA SER A 276 25.25 0.74 10.26
C SER A 276 23.89 1.23 10.77
N VAL A 277 23.60 2.54 10.62
CA VAL A 277 22.29 3.11 10.98
C VAL A 277 21.18 2.51 10.12
N PHE A 278 21.38 2.35 8.81
CA PHE A 278 20.41 1.74 7.91
C PHE A 278 20.05 0.31 8.35
N ARG A 279 21.05 -0.49 8.73
CA ARG A 279 20.84 -1.84 9.28
C ARG A 279 20.02 -1.81 10.57
N THR A 280 20.39 -0.93 11.50
CA THR A 280 19.62 -0.76 12.75
C THR A 280 18.17 -0.38 12.49
N LEU A 281 17.89 0.41 11.45
CA LEU A 281 16.55 0.85 11.09
C LEU A 281 15.80 -0.13 10.17
N GLY A 282 16.43 -1.23 9.74
CA GLY A 282 15.84 -2.20 8.81
C GLY A 282 15.80 -1.72 7.35
N PHE A 283 16.66 -0.80 6.96
CA PHE A 283 16.77 -0.31 5.58
C PHE A 283 17.86 -1.08 4.83
N GLU A 284 17.59 -2.33 4.50
CA GLU A 284 18.65 -3.23 4.06
C GLU A 284 18.93 -3.16 2.54
N ASN A 285 17.95 -2.83 1.71
CA ASN A 285 18.06 -2.95 0.24
C ASN A 285 18.19 -1.61 -0.48
N ARG A 286 17.09 -0.87 -0.54
CA ARG A 286 17.00 0.31 -1.40
C ARG A 286 17.97 1.42 -1.02
N LEU A 287 17.96 1.88 0.24
CA LEU A 287 18.78 3.03 0.66
C LEU A 287 20.27 2.72 0.65
N PRO A 288 20.75 1.55 1.11
CA PRO A 288 22.15 1.16 0.93
C PRO A 288 22.58 1.08 -0.54
N GLY A 289 21.74 0.55 -1.42
CA GLY A 289 21.99 0.48 -2.86
C GLY A 289 22.14 1.87 -3.50
N GLU A 290 21.24 2.78 -3.16
CA GLU A 290 21.29 4.18 -3.63
C GLU A 290 22.53 4.92 -3.10
N LEU A 291 22.91 4.71 -1.83
CA LEU A 291 24.12 5.27 -1.24
C LEU A 291 25.37 4.77 -1.95
N ARG A 292 25.48 3.47 -2.22
CA ARG A 292 26.63 2.90 -2.97
C ARG A 292 26.71 3.45 -4.39
N ALA A 293 25.58 3.66 -5.06
CA ALA A 293 25.53 4.25 -6.39
C ALA A 293 26.04 5.69 -6.42
N ILE A 294 25.83 6.47 -5.36
CA ILE A 294 26.37 7.83 -5.19
C ILE A 294 27.89 7.80 -5.00
N LEU A 295 28.40 6.86 -4.19
CA LEU A 295 29.82 6.75 -3.86
C LEU A 295 30.67 6.19 -5.01
N GLY A 296 30.10 5.45 -5.96
CA GLY A 296 30.79 4.87 -7.12
C GLY A 296 32.03 4.06 -6.72
N SER A 297 33.18 4.33 -7.34
CA SER A 297 34.46 3.65 -7.05
C SER A 297 35.06 4.00 -5.67
N ALA A 298 34.53 5.01 -4.97
CA ALA A 298 34.90 5.40 -3.61
C ALA A 298 34.13 4.60 -2.54
N ALA A 299 33.23 3.67 -2.93
CA ALA A 299 32.54 2.80 -2.00
C ALA A 299 33.55 1.97 -1.18
N PRO A 300 33.38 1.85 0.16
CA PRO A 300 34.29 1.09 1.01
C PRO A 300 34.46 -0.34 0.53
N ARG A 301 35.70 -0.78 0.28
CA ARG A 301 36.03 -2.21 0.12
C ARG A 301 36.07 -2.81 1.53
N GLU A 302 35.28 -3.83 1.76
CA GLU A 302 35.24 -4.52 3.05
C GLU A 302 36.61 -5.01 3.45
N ALA A 303 37.10 -4.54 4.61
CA ALA A 303 38.31 -5.07 5.25
C ALA A 303 37.91 -6.16 6.28
N PRO A 304 38.69 -7.26 6.39
CA PRO A 304 38.33 -8.35 7.30
C PRO A 304 38.59 -7.96 8.78
N VAL A 305 37.55 -8.04 9.58
CA VAL A 305 37.59 -7.79 11.02
C VAL A 305 37.86 -9.08 11.80
N ARG A 306 38.81 -9.08 12.74
CA ARG A 306 39.16 -10.21 13.63
C ARG A 306 38.16 -10.32 14.81
N PRO A 307 37.83 -11.53 15.29
CA PRO A 307 36.79 -11.71 16.29
C PRO A 307 37.27 -11.41 17.72
N VAL A 308 36.43 -10.72 18.49
CA VAL A 308 36.58 -10.56 19.96
C VAL A 308 35.57 -11.50 20.63
N ARG A 309 36.07 -12.33 21.57
CA ARG A 309 35.27 -13.27 22.37
C ARG A 309 34.43 -12.51 23.41
N ALA A 310 33.16 -12.74 23.50
CA ALA A 310 32.27 -12.26 24.57
C ALA A 310 31.73 -13.41 25.41
N ALA A 311 31.54 -13.14 26.71
CA ALA A 311 31.20 -14.08 27.75
C ALA A 311 29.68 -14.36 27.82
N ARG A 312 29.32 -15.61 28.12
CA ARG A 312 27.96 -16.12 28.35
C ARG A 312 27.22 -15.41 29.48
N ARG A 313 25.98 -15.00 29.26
CA ARG A 313 24.97 -14.80 30.30
C ARG A 313 23.70 -15.56 29.93
N ALA A 314 22.98 -16.01 30.97
CA ALA A 314 21.83 -16.88 30.91
C ALA A 314 20.53 -16.18 30.45
N PRO A 315 19.48 -16.93 30.07
CA PRO A 315 18.34 -16.42 29.29
C PRO A 315 17.27 -15.78 30.18
N GLU A 316 16.77 -14.63 29.77
CA GLU A 316 15.54 -14.03 30.25
C GLU A 316 14.59 -13.75 29.09
N GLU A 317 13.40 -14.22 29.25
CA GLU A 317 12.09 -13.94 28.64
C GLU A 317 11.89 -13.58 27.16
N ALA A 318 10.87 -14.24 26.59
CA ALA A 318 10.47 -14.30 25.19
C ALA A 318 10.25 -12.95 24.51
N GLY A 319 11.22 -12.53 23.74
CA GLY A 319 11.05 -11.53 22.68
C GLY A 319 10.40 -12.10 21.41
N GLY A 320 9.82 -11.28 20.57
CA GLY A 320 9.20 -11.68 19.32
C GLY A 320 10.15 -12.45 18.36
N LEU A 321 9.61 -13.24 17.45
CA LEU A 321 10.38 -14.01 16.48
C LEU A 321 11.37 -13.13 15.69
N PHE A 322 11.04 -11.86 15.55
CA PHE A 322 11.81 -10.88 14.79
C PHE A 322 12.74 -10.02 15.65
N ASP A 323 12.72 -10.21 17.01
CA ASP A 323 13.52 -9.41 17.95
C ASP A 323 14.87 -10.03 18.31
N THR A 324 15.15 -11.27 17.87
CA THR A 324 16.38 -11.95 18.23
C THR A 324 17.04 -12.63 17.05
N VAL A 325 17.74 -11.88 16.26
CA VAL A 325 18.89 -12.40 15.53
C VAL A 325 20.11 -12.04 16.36
N ASP A 326 20.73 -13.05 16.98
CA ASP A 326 21.97 -12.90 17.71
C ASP A 326 23.05 -12.39 16.75
N GLU A 327 23.50 -11.13 16.92
CA GLU A 327 24.40 -10.42 16.00
C GLU A 327 25.81 -11.03 15.89
N GLY A 328 26.08 -12.13 16.62
CA GLY A 328 27.42 -12.71 16.73
C GLY A 328 27.88 -13.54 15.54
N GLU A 329 26.98 -14.25 14.83
CA GLU A 329 27.39 -15.25 13.82
C GLU A 329 26.72 -15.12 12.45
N THR A 330 25.56 -14.45 12.30
CA THR A 330 24.81 -14.40 11.04
C THR A 330 25.10 -13.20 10.15
N GLY A 331 25.65 -12.12 10.69
CA GLY A 331 25.91 -10.87 9.94
C GLY A 331 26.94 -10.98 8.80
N ARG A 332 27.73 -12.08 8.74
CA ARG A 332 28.71 -12.30 7.67
C ARG A 332 28.16 -13.13 6.50
N ALA A 333 27.16 -13.97 6.75
CA ALA A 333 26.56 -14.80 5.72
C ALA A 333 25.58 -14.02 4.85
N ALA A 334 25.00 -12.92 5.38
CA ALA A 334 23.98 -12.11 4.71
C ALA A 334 24.42 -11.47 3.38
N PHE A 335 25.74 -11.36 3.14
CA PHE A 335 26.29 -10.76 1.93
C PHE A 335 27.13 -11.75 1.10
N ALA A 336 27.19 -13.00 1.52
CA ALA A 336 27.86 -14.02 0.73
C ALA A 336 26.99 -14.39 -0.48
N PRO A 337 27.54 -14.42 -1.71
CA PRO A 337 26.81 -14.98 -2.85
C PRO A 337 26.34 -16.40 -2.50
N ILE A 338 25.13 -16.77 -2.85
CA ILE A 338 24.54 -18.09 -2.63
C ILE A 338 25.48 -19.24 -3.02
N ARG A 339 26.33 -19.04 -4.05
CA ARG A 339 27.39 -19.97 -4.45
C ARG A 339 28.37 -20.34 -3.32
N SER A 340 28.47 -19.56 -2.26
CA SER A 340 29.31 -19.82 -1.09
C SER A 340 28.57 -20.34 0.14
N LEU A 341 27.23 -20.50 0.07
CA LEU A 341 26.40 -20.87 1.23
C LEU A 341 26.28 -22.35 1.47
N GLY A 342 26.56 -23.22 0.48
CA GLY A 342 26.36 -24.63 0.68
C GLY A 342 27.00 -25.54 -0.39
N GLU A 343 26.98 -26.84 -0.09
CA GLU A 343 27.33 -27.92 -1.00
C GLU A 343 26.14 -28.23 -1.91
N TYR A 344 25.94 -27.43 -2.97
CA TYR A 344 24.88 -27.64 -3.92
C TYR A 344 25.39 -28.47 -5.11
N ALA A 345 24.70 -29.58 -5.44
CA ALA A 345 25.12 -30.50 -6.47
C ALA A 345 23.97 -30.85 -7.43
N VAL A 346 24.32 -31.11 -8.67
CA VAL A 346 23.38 -31.57 -9.71
C VAL A 346 23.29 -33.08 -9.70
N ILE A 347 22.08 -33.62 -9.91
CA ILE A 347 21.79 -35.04 -10.13
C ILE A 347 21.78 -35.30 -11.65
N ARG A 348 22.74 -36.04 -12.14
CA ARG A 348 22.90 -36.37 -13.59
C ARG A 348 22.56 -37.79 -13.97
N THR A 349 22.54 -38.69 -12.99
CA THR A 349 22.30 -40.12 -13.21
C THR A 349 21.20 -40.64 -12.29
N LEU A 350 20.57 -41.76 -12.71
CA LEU A 350 19.56 -42.43 -11.87
C LEU A 350 20.16 -42.97 -10.56
N GLY A 351 21.45 -43.33 -10.54
CA GLY A 351 22.13 -43.75 -9.32
C GLY A 351 22.32 -42.58 -8.32
N GLU A 352 22.66 -41.39 -8.81
CA GLU A 352 22.72 -40.20 -7.98
C GLU A 352 21.33 -39.80 -7.47
N LEU A 353 20.27 -39.96 -8.28
CA LEU A 353 18.89 -39.77 -7.87
C LEU A 353 18.52 -40.76 -6.74
N ASP A 354 18.77 -42.02 -6.92
CA ASP A 354 18.49 -43.07 -5.93
C ASP A 354 19.20 -42.75 -4.59
N ALA A 355 20.46 -42.32 -4.65
CA ALA A 355 21.21 -41.87 -3.46
C ALA A 355 20.59 -40.69 -2.76
N ALA A 356 20.20 -39.64 -3.50
CA ALA A 356 19.54 -38.44 -2.95
C ALA A 356 18.19 -38.81 -2.30
N LEU A 357 17.38 -39.62 -2.96
CA LEU A 357 16.08 -40.05 -2.41
C LEU A 357 16.25 -40.95 -1.18
N ALA A 358 17.32 -41.76 -1.12
CA ALA A 358 17.66 -42.57 0.06
C ALA A 358 18.08 -41.66 1.23
N GLU A 359 18.83 -40.59 1.00
CA GLU A 359 19.14 -39.59 2.01
C GLU A 359 17.85 -38.96 2.59
N CYS A 360 16.87 -38.58 1.73
CA CYS A 360 15.56 -38.04 2.17
C CYS A 360 14.81 -39.06 3.06
N ARG A 361 14.73 -40.32 2.67
CA ARG A 361 14.09 -41.40 3.47
C ARG A 361 14.79 -41.62 4.81
N LYS A 362 16.12 -41.67 4.79
CA LYS A 362 16.91 -41.82 6.04
C LYS A 362 16.72 -40.67 7.02
N ALA A 363 16.58 -39.46 6.52
CA ALA A 363 16.34 -38.30 7.33
C ALA A 363 14.92 -38.23 7.92
N GLY A 364 13.95 -38.95 7.32
CA GLY A 364 12.54 -38.91 7.71
C GLY A 364 11.80 -37.62 7.36
N ARG A 365 12.57 -36.58 6.95
CA ARG A 365 12.07 -35.28 6.44
C ARG A 365 13.02 -34.77 5.37
N PHE A 366 12.44 -33.96 4.46
CA PHE A 366 13.20 -33.28 3.42
C PHE A 366 12.47 -32.00 3.02
N ALA A 367 13.22 -30.98 2.63
CA ALA A 367 12.67 -29.85 1.90
C ALA A 367 12.82 -30.09 0.39
N PHE A 368 11.89 -29.53 -0.36
CA PHE A 368 11.91 -29.56 -1.82
C PHE A 368 11.37 -28.26 -2.40
N ASP A 369 11.74 -27.99 -3.65
CA ASP A 369 11.25 -26.88 -4.44
C ASP A 369 11.18 -27.28 -5.91
N ILE A 370 10.33 -26.64 -6.70
CA ILE A 370 10.03 -27.01 -8.08
C ILE A 370 10.21 -25.84 -9.03
N GLU A 371 10.99 -26.09 -10.10
CA GLU A 371 11.13 -25.17 -11.20
C GLU A 371 10.31 -25.63 -12.42
N ASN A 372 9.65 -24.67 -13.08
CA ASN A 372 8.88 -24.94 -14.29
C ASN A 372 9.14 -23.91 -15.40
N ASP A 373 8.63 -24.16 -16.62
CA ASP A 373 8.84 -23.34 -17.82
C ASP A 373 7.89 -22.13 -17.93
N ALA A 374 7.49 -21.53 -16.82
CA ALA A 374 6.69 -20.30 -16.83
C ALA A 374 7.37 -19.21 -17.64
N SER A 375 6.63 -18.54 -18.53
CA SER A 375 7.11 -17.36 -19.24
C SER A 375 6.80 -16.06 -18.49
N ASP A 376 7.63 -15.07 -18.74
CA ASP A 376 7.84 -13.79 -18.09
C ASP A 376 6.69 -12.85 -17.72
N SER A 377 5.46 -13.18 -17.87
CA SER A 377 4.38 -12.25 -17.50
C SER A 377 3.97 -12.31 -16.03
N ASP A 378 4.69 -13.06 -15.18
CA ASP A 378 4.25 -13.47 -13.85
C ASP A 378 5.25 -13.19 -12.72
N ASP A 379 5.84 -11.99 -12.68
CA ASP A 379 6.71 -11.54 -11.57
C ASP A 379 5.98 -11.33 -10.21
N SER A 380 4.71 -11.71 -10.09
CA SER A 380 4.06 -11.77 -8.78
C SER A 380 4.29 -13.14 -8.16
N GLU A 381 5.11 -13.23 -7.12
CA GLU A 381 5.28 -14.42 -6.26
C GLU A 381 3.93 -14.97 -5.70
N ASP A 382 2.82 -14.31 -6.00
CA ASP A 382 1.44 -14.61 -5.59
C ASP A 382 0.58 -15.26 -6.70
N ASP A 383 1.11 -15.48 -7.90
CA ASP A 383 0.30 -15.97 -9.02
C ASP A 383 0.18 -17.49 -9.04
N GLY A 384 -0.54 -18.03 -8.07
CA GLY A 384 -0.81 -19.44 -7.83
C GLY A 384 -1.85 -20.09 -8.76
N GLY A 385 -2.13 -19.51 -9.94
CA GLY A 385 -3.13 -20.06 -10.86
C GLY A 385 -2.69 -21.41 -11.44
N PRO A 386 -3.59 -22.41 -11.55
CA PRO A 386 -3.30 -23.66 -12.23
C PRO A 386 -3.23 -23.42 -13.73
N ARG A 387 -2.07 -23.05 -14.23
CA ARG A 387 -1.78 -23.06 -15.67
C ARG A 387 -1.49 -24.49 -16.08
N ALA A 388 -2.48 -25.15 -16.59
CA ALA A 388 -2.51 -26.58 -16.89
C ALA A 388 -1.49 -27.11 -17.91
N SER A 389 -0.47 -26.31 -18.31
CA SER A 389 0.50 -26.68 -19.32
C SER A 389 1.97 -26.39 -18.98
N ARG A 390 2.26 -26.00 -17.72
CA ARG A 390 3.67 -25.72 -17.36
C ARG A 390 4.47 -27.00 -17.23
N ARG A 391 5.55 -27.12 -18.03
CA ARG A 391 6.46 -28.27 -18.02
C ARG A 391 7.38 -28.18 -16.80
N LEU A 392 7.49 -29.29 -16.06
CA LEU A 392 8.41 -29.41 -14.95
C LEU A 392 9.85 -29.37 -15.44
N CYS A 393 10.63 -28.36 -15.04
CA CYS A 393 12.02 -28.17 -15.42
C CYS A 393 12.99 -28.84 -14.47
N GLY A 394 12.68 -28.93 -13.19
CA GLY A 394 13.52 -29.61 -12.21
C GLY A 394 12.92 -29.62 -10.81
N ILE A 395 13.57 -30.36 -9.93
CA ILE A 395 13.22 -30.53 -8.52
C ILE A 395 14.49 -30.43 -7.69
N SER A 396 14.50 -29.63 -6.65
CA SER A 396 15.57 -29.60 -5.66
C SER A 396 15.17 -30.28 -4.36
N PHE A 397 16.16 -30.85 -3.65
CA PHE A 397 15.99 -31.57 -2.40
C PHE A 397 17.04 -31.13 -1.38
N ALA A 398 16.63 -30.86 -0.13
CA ALA A 398 17.52 -30.60 0.98
C ALA A 398 17.09 -31.38 2.24
N VAL A 399 18.06 -32.02 2.92
CA VAL A 399 17.84 -32.75 4.17
C VAL A 399 18.63 -32.20 5.35
N ARG A 400 19.58 -31.32 5.07
CA ARG A 400 20.41 -30.61 6.06
C ARG A 400 20.75 -29.22 5.54
N GLU A 401 20.99 -28.32 6.44
CA GLU A 401 21.41 -26.97 6.11
C GLU A 401 22.72 -26.95 5.31
N ASN A 402 22.85 -26.00 4.42
CA ASN A 402 24.00 -25.81 3.53
C ASN A 402 24.25 -26.96 2.54
N ALA A 403 23.26 -27.83 2.30
CA ALA A 403 23.40 -28.91 1.31
C ALA A 403 22.09 -29.20 0.63
N ALA A 404 22.09 -29.13 -0.69
CA ALA A 404 20.93 -29.48 -1.51
C ALA A 404 21.37 -30.14 -2.84
N ARG A 405 20.44 -30.82 -3.47
CA ARG A 405 20.62 -31.50 -4.73
C ARG A 405 19.54 -31.06 -5.71
N TYR A 406 19.93 -30.65 -6.89
CA TYR A 406 19.01 -30.30 -7.96
C TYR A 406 18.95 -31.41 -9.02
N LEU A 407 17.75 -31.86 -9.33
CA LEU A 407 17.42 -32.81 -10.41
C LEU A 407 16.92 -32.02 -11.61
N PRO A 408 17.74 -31.70 -12.61
CA PRO A 408 17.28 -31.10 -13.85
C PRO A 408 16.50 -32.15 -14.68
N LEU A 409 15.33 -31.72 -15.18
CA LEU A 409 14.48 -32.52 -16.08
C LEU A 409 14.37 -31.87 -17.47
N VAL A 410 14.64 -30.55 -17.52
CA VAL A 410 14.77 -29.74 -18.72
C VAL A 410 15.88 -28.74 -18.50
N SER A 411 16.81 -28.61 -19.44
CA SER A 411 17.85 -27.59 -19.45
C SER A 411 18.40 -27.38 -20.85
N PRO A 412 19.14 -26.30 -21.14
CA PRO A 412 19.84 -26.12 -22.41
C PRO A 412 20.94 -27.16 -22.65
N GLU A 413 21.24 -27.99 -21.65
CA GLU A 413 22.30 -29.00 -21.65
C GLU A 413 21.70 -30.40 -21.61
N PRO A 414 21.16 -30.96 -22.73
CA PRO A 414 20.41 -32.22 -22.74
C PRO A 414 21.18 -33.44 -22.23
N ALA A 415 22.52 -33.44 -22.35
CA ALA A 415 23.38 -34.51 -21.86
C ALA A 415 23.51 -34.54 -20.33
N ASN A 416 23.07 -33.48 -19.65
CA ASN A 416 23.23 -33.28 -18.21
C ASN A 416 21.92 -33.32 -17.44
N HIS A 417 20.79 -33.69 -18.06
CA HIS A 417 19.50 -33.82 -17.38
C HIS A 417 18.86 -35.20 -17.63
N LEU A 418 17.97 -35.63 -16.71
CA LEU A 418 17.25 -36.90 -16.83
C LEU A 418 15.85 -36.68 -17.41
N ALA A 419 15.33 -37.66 -18.16
CA ALA A 419 13.94 -37.61 -18.59
C ALA A 419 12.99 -37.88 -17.41
N LEU A 420 11.91 -37.06 -17.29
CA LEU A 420 10.91 -37.27 -16.24
C LEU A 420 10.33 -38.68 -16.23
N ALA A 421 10.16 -39.32 -17.40
CA ALA A 421 9.64 -40.66 -17.52
C ALA A 421 10.49 -41.67 -16.72
N ASP A 422 11.83 -41.53 -16.76
CA ASP A 422 12.77 -42.44 -16.08
C ASP A 422 12.84 -42.19 -14.56
N CYS A 423 12.46 -40.98 -14.12
CA CYS A 423 12.49 -40.57 -12.72
C CYS A 423 11.16 -40.80 -12.00
N ARG A 424 10.04 -40.88 -12.73
CA ARG A 424 8.69 -40.80 -12.19
C ARG A 424 8.39 -41.82 -11.09
N GLU A 425 8.70 -43.09 -11.29
CA GLU A 425 8.43 -44.10 -10.28
C GLU A 425 9.21 -43.88 -8.99
N ARG A 426 10.47 -43.42 -9.10
CA ARG A 426 11.32 -43.10 -7.97
C ARG A 426 10.81 -41.90 -7.17
N LEU A 427 10.40 -40.85 -7.89
CA LEU A 427 9.79 -39.66 -7.32
C LEU A 427 8.43 -39.99 -6.68
N GLN A 428 7.59 -40.80 -7.36
CA GLN A 428 6.32 -41.28 -6.80
C GLN A 428 6.53 -42.10 -5.52
N ALA A 429 7.59 -42.90 -5.42
CA ALA A 429 7.90 -43.66 -4.21
C ALA A 429 8.37 -42.76 -3.04
N LEU A 430 8.98 -41.58 -3.31
CA LEU A 430 9.31 -40.62 -2.27
C LEU A 430 8.09 -39.79 -1.87
N PHE A 431 7.42 -39.16 -2.85
CA PHE A 431 6.30 -38.24 -2.58
C PHE A 431 5.02 -38.99 -2.15
N GLY A 432 4.90 -40.28 -2.44
CA GLY A 432 3.79 -41.12 -1.99
C GLY A 432 3.92 -41.67 -0.57
N ASP A 433 5.07 -41.51 0.08
CA ASP A 433 5.33 -42.05 1.41
C ASP A 433 4.77 -41.14 2.53
N GLU A 434 3.66 -41.57 3.14
CA GLU A 434 2.98 -40.87 4.21
C GLU A 434 3.79 -40.76 5.53
N SER A 435 4.83 -41.59 5.69
CA SER A 435 5.69 -41.54 6.87
C SER A 435 6.68 -40.37 6.85
N LEU A 436 7.00 -39.86 5.65
CA LEU A 436 7.95 -38.77 5.46
C LEU A 436 7.30 -37.40 5.61
N GLU A 437 8.06 -36.46 6.14
CA GLU A 437 7.70 -35.05 6.20
C GLU A 437 8.34 -34.26 5.06
N ALA A 438 7.49 -33.65 4.22
CA ALA A 438 7.92 -32.84 3.08
C ALA A 438 7.68 -31.35 3.36
N ILE A 439 8.73 -30.55 3.29
CA ILE A 439 8.75 -29.11 3.56
C ILE A 439 8.88 -28.39 2.23
N ALA A 440 8.03 -27.37 1.99
CA ALA A 440 8.12 -26.50 0.82
C ALA A 440 7.81 -25.06 1.20
N HIS A 441 8.04 -24.14 0.26
CA HIS A 441 7.55 -22.77 0.36
C HIS A 441 6.48 -22.55 -0.69
N HIS A 442 5.26 -22.17 -0.29
CA HIS A 442 4.08 -22.15 -1.17
C HIS A 442 3.76 -23.54 -1.75
N ALA A 443 3.74 -24.52 -0.86
CA ALA A 443 3.59 -25.96 -1.18
C ALA A 443 2.40 -26.30 -2.10
N LYS A 444 1.35 -25.48 -2.14
CA LYS A 444 0.21 -25.64 -3.03
C LYS A 444 0.62 -25.57 -4.50
N PHE A 445 1.53 -24.66 -4.85
CA PHE A 445 2.06 -24.51 -6.20
C PHE A 445 2.83 -25.78 -6.63
N ASP A 446 3.77 -26.23 -5.79
CA ASP A 446 4.58 -27.42 -6.05
C ASP A 446 3.73 -28.69 -6.14
N LEU A 447 2.73 -28.79 -5.26
CA LEU A 447 1.77 -29.90 -5.26
C LEU A 447 1.02 -29.99 -6.59
N ASN A 448 0.54 -28.85 -7.11
CA ASN A 448 -0.16 -28.81 -8.40
C ASN A 448 0.77 -29.18 -9.57
N ALA A 449 2.02 -28.72 -9.57
CA ALA A 449 3.02 -29.05 -10.59
C ALA A 449 3.39 -30.55 -10.59
N LEU A 450 3.61 -31.15 -9.41
CA LEU A 450 3.89 -32.60 -9.27
C LEU A 450 2.73 -33.47 -9.77
N ILE A 451 1.50 -33.12 -9.35
CA ILE A 451 0.31 -33.89 -9.75
C ILE A 451 0.06 -33.78 -11.26
N ALA A 452 0.24 -32.57 -11.85
CA ALA A 452 0.15 -32.39 -13.30
C ALA A 452 1.19 -33.18 -14.05
N SER A 453 2.35 -33.44 -13.43
CA SER A 453 3.43 -34.31 -13.96
C SER A 453 3.22 -35.79 -13.69
N GLY A 454 2.09 -36.21 -13.12
CA GLY A 454 1.74 -37.59 -12.81
C GLY A 454 2.40 -38.15 -11.55
N ILE A 455 2.79 -37.27 -10.60
CA ILE A 455 3.39 -37.62 -9.32
C ILE A 455 2.43 -37.26 -8.20
N GLY A 456 1.84 -38.26 -7.54
CA GLY A 456 0.95 -38.06 -6.41
C GLY A 456 1.72 -37.78 -5.11
N VAL A 457 1.30 -36.78 -4.35
CA VAL A 457 1.96 -36.38 -3.08
C VAL A 457 1.10 -36.77 -1.89
N ARG A 458 1.63 -37.60 -0.99
CA ARG A 458 0.95 -38.07 0.24
C ARG A 458 1.73 -37.78 1.53
N ASN A 459 2.96 -37.29 1.42
CA ASN A 459 3.81 -36.94 2.56
C ASN A 459 3.06 -36.03 3.56
N ARG A 460 3.50 -36.03 4.80
CA ARG A 460 3.10 -34.98 5.77
C ARG A 460 3.68 -33.63 5.35
N LEU A 461 2.82 -32.80 4.76
CA LEU A 461 3.24 -31.54 4.15
C LEU A 461 3.46 -30.46 5.20
N GLN A 462 4.49 -29.63 5.00
CA GLN A 462 4.79 -28.42 5.76
C GLN A 462 4.98 -27.26 4.76
N ASP A 463 4.39 -26.09 5.04
CA ASP A 463 4.49 -24.91 4.18
C ASP A 463 5.03 -23.74 4.99
N THR A 464 6.21 -23.24 4.62
CA THR A 464 6.88 -22.15 5.32
C THR A 464 6.22 -20.80 5.10
N MET A 465 5.53 -20.59 3.97
CA MET A 465 4.73 -19.38 3.72
C MET A 465 3.54 -19.32 4.68
N VAL A 466 2.80 -20.40 4.82
CA VAL A 466 1.65 -20.51 5.75
C VAL A 466 2.12 -20.42 7.20
N ALA A 467 3.25 -21.04 7.54
CA ALA A 467 3.84 -20.96 8.88
C ALA A 467 4.19 -19.51 9.25
N ALA A 468 4.87 -18.78 8.36
CA ALA A 468 5.23 -17.38 8.56
C ALA A 468 3.99 -16.49 8.69
N TRP A 469 2.97 -16.72 7.87
CA TRP A 469 1.70 -15.98 7.95
C TRP A 469 0.96 -16.20 9.27
N LEU A 470 0.93 -17.42 9.79
CA LEU A 470 0.31 -17.68 11.10
C LEU A 470 1.06 -17.00 12.25
N VAL A 471 2.39 -16.97 12.20
CA VAL A 471 3.23 -16.32 13.21
C VAL A 471 3.05 -14.82 13.18
N ASP A 472 2.97 -14.20 12.00
CA ASP A 472 2.77 -12.76 11.83
C ASP A 472 1.93 -12.45 10.57
N ALA A 473 0.62 -12.28 10.79
CA ALA A 473 -0.34 -11.96 9.72
C ALA A 473 -0.30 -10.49 9.27
N SER A 474 0.57 -9.67 9.81
CA SER A 474 0.69 -8.24 9.46
C SER A 474 1.73 -7.95 8.38
N ARG A 475 2.56 -8.93 8.02
CA ARG A 475 3.61 -8.76 7.00
C ARG A 475 3.01 -8.40 5.63
N PRO A 476 3.68 -7.52 4.89
CA PRO A 476 3.22 -7.12 3.55
C PRO A 476 3.40 -8.23 2.50
N SER A 477 4.35 -9.16 2.70
CA SER A 477 4.63 -10.30 1.82
C SER A 477 5.18 -11.48 2.62
N TYR A 478 4.93 -12.68 2.11
CA TYR A 478 5.42 -13.96 2.66
C TYR A 478 6.27 -14.71 1.63
N GLY A 479 6.75 -14.06 0.57
CA GLY A 479 7.63 -14.66 -0.41
C GLY A 479 8.95 -15.15 0.20
N LEU A 480 9.50 -16.25 -0.34
CA LEU A 480 10.68 -16.95 0.18
C LEU A 480 11.86 -16.00 0.40
N LYS A 481 12.16 -15.16 -0.60
CA LYS A 481 13.32 -14.26 -0.60
C LYS A 481 13.22 -13.19 0.49
N GLY A 482 12.05 -12.60 0.67
CA GLY A 482 11.80 -11.63 1.75
C GLY A 482 11.80 -12.26 3.14
N LEU A 483 11.36 -13.52 3.27
CA LEU A 483 11.42 -14.24 4.54
C LEU A 483 12.84 -14.69 4.90
N THR A 484 13.62 -15.19 3.94
CA THR A 484 15.00 -15.61 4.17
C THR A 484 15.90 -14.43 4.52
N GLU A 485 15.72 -13.29 3.85
CA GLU A 485 16.41 -12.06 4.20
C GLU A 485 16.04 -11.59 5.63
N GLY A 486 14.74 -11.49 5.93
CA GLY A 486 14.29 -10.98 7.23
C GLY A 486 14.49 -11.93 8.42
N LEU A 487 14.44 -13.25 8.24
CA LEU A 487 14.51 -14.23 9.33
C LEU A 487 15.86 -14.95 9.44
N LEU A 488 16.60 -15.04 8.35
CA LEU A 488 17.87 -15.77 8.29
C LEU A 488 19.07 -14.87 7.96
N GLY A 489 18.84 -13.61 7.54
CA GLY A 489 19.88 -12.70 7.10
C GLY A 489 20.55 -13.12 5.79
N LEU A 490 19.87 -13.92 4.95
CA LEU A 490 20.43 -14.52 3.74
C LEU A 490 19.75 -13.94 2.50
N VAL A 491 20.54 -13.44 1.55
CA VAL A 491 20.06 -12.89 0.27
C VAL A 491 20.32 -13.87 -0.85
N GLN A 492 19.31 -14.12 -1.67
CA GLN A 492 19.38 -14.99 -2.84
C GLN A 492 18.94 -14.24 -4.11
N PRO A 493 19.37 -14.66 -5.30
CA PRO A 493 18.96 -14.06 -6.56
C PRO A 493 17.45 -14.15 -6.75
N THR A 494 16.87 -13.14 -7.40
CA THR A 494 15.48 -13.18 -7.85
C THR A 494 15.35 -14.02 -9.14
N TYR A 495 14.11 -14.42 -9.47
CA TYR A 495 13.81 -15.07 -10.75
C TYR A 495 14.23 -14.17 -11.93
N ALA A 496 13.95 -12.87 -11.84
CA ALA A 496 14.33 -11.90 -12.84
C ALA A 496 15.85 -11.89 -13.10
N GLU A 497 16.68 -11.87 -12.05
CA GLU A 497 18.15 -11.87 -12.18
C GLU A 497 18.70 -13.15 -12.83
N VAL A 498 17.97 -14.26 -12.75
CA VAL A 498 18.39 -15.55 -13.33
C VAL A 498 17.80 -15.78 -14.72
N VAL A 499 16.59 -15.28 -15.00
CA VAL A 499 15.86 -15.50 -16.25
C VAL A 499 15.76 -14.22 -17.08
N THR A 500 14.91 -13.25 -16.69
CA THR A 500 14.54 -12.10 -17.52
C THR A 500 15.65 -11.10 -17.77
N ASP A 501 16.40 -10.73 -16.75
CA ASP A 501 17.50 -9.77 -16.85
C ASP A 501 18.65 -10.30 -17.72
N ARG A 502 18.67 -11.61 -17.95
CA ARG A 502 19.60 -12.29 -18.84
C ARG A 502 19.02 -12.59 -20.24
N GLY A 503 17.82 -12.07 -20.52
CA GLY A 503 17.13 -12.21 -21.81
C GLY A 503 16.63 -13.65 -22.09
N ARG A 504 16.44 -14.47 -21.04
CA ARG A 504 15.86 -15.81 -21.13
C ARG A 504 14.34 -15.74 -21.03
N ARG A 505 13.63 -16.60 -21.73
CA ARG A 505 12.15 -16.59 -21.77
C ARG A 505 11.50 -17.44 -20.69
N SER A 506 12.23 -18.42 -20.16
CA SER A 506 11.74 -19.31 -19.10
C SER A 506 12.92 -19.98 -18.38
N PHE A 507 12.63 -20.64 -17.26
CA PHE A 507 13.64 -21.39 -16.51
C PHE A 507 14.25 -22.55 -17.32
N ALA A 508 13.54 -23.11 -18.32
CA ALA A 508 14.05 -24.12 -19.22
C ALA A 508 15.29 -23.67 -20.03
N GLU A 509 15.53 -22.37 -20.17
CA GLU A 509 16.67 -21.79 -20.85
C GLU A 509 17.84 -21.43 -19.90
N VAL A 510 17.71 -21.71 -18.58
CA VAL A 510 18.76 -21.41 -17.59
C VAL A 510 19.85 -22.49 -17.62
N PRO A 511 21.14 -22.12 -17.86
CA PRO A 511 22.24 -23.09 -17.78
C PRO A 511 22.38 -23.68 -16.37
N LEU A 512 22.87 -24.91 -16.28
CA LEU A 512 22.98 -25.60 -14.98
C LEU A 512 23.90 -24.88 -13.99
N GLU A 513 24.88 -24.14 -14.45
CA GLU A 513 25.77 -23.34 -13.59
C GLU A 513 25.00 -22.24 -12.81
N ASP A 514 23.90 -21.74 -13.36
CA ASP A 514 23.01 -20.77 -12.71
C ASP A 514 21.81 -21.47 -12.04
N ALA A 515 21.22 -22.50 -12.67
CA ALA A 515 20.04 -23.19 -12.18
C ALA A 515 20.31 -23.96 -10.88
N VAL A 516 21.48 -24.66 -10.78
CA VAL A 516 21.81 -25.47 -9.59
C VAL A 516 21.91 -24.61 -8.32
N PRO A 517 22.66 -23.51 -8.27
CA PRO A 517 22.73 -22.69 -7.07
C PRO A 517 21.41 -21.99 -6.76
N TYR A 518 20.62 -21.62 -7.76
CA TYR A 518 19.31 -20.96 -7.58
C TYR A 518 18.29 -21.93 -6.98
N ALA A 519 17.94 -23.00 -7.67
CA ALA A 519 16.91 -23.95 -7.26
C ALA A 519 17.31 -24.72 -5.97
N SER A 520 18.59 -25.05 -5.81
CA SER A 520 19.06 -25.72 -4.59
C SER A 520 18.94 -24.84 -3.36
N ALA A 521 19.13 -23.52 -3.53
CA ALA A 521 18.94 -22.58 -2.44
C ALA A 521 17.51 -22.53 -1.95
N ASP A 522 16.52 -22.58 -2.84
CA ASP A 522 15.10 -22.50 -2.47
C ASP A 522 14.69 -23.68 -1.57
N ALA A 523 15.15 -24.91 -1.86
CA ALA A 523 14.95 -26.06 -0.97
C ALA A 523 15.72 -25.94 0.38
N ASP A 524 17.01 -25.56 0.36
CA ASP A 524 17.82 -25.40 1.58
C ASP A 524 17.24 -24.32 2.50
N LEU A 525 16.86 -23.18 1.93
CA LEU A 525 16.30 -22.05 2.69
C LEU A 525 14.90 -22.35 3.22
N SER A 526 14.09 -23.13 2.49
CA SER A 526 12.80 -23.62 2.99
C SER A 526 12.98 -24.54 4.20
N LEU A 527 13.99 -25.41 4.19
CA LEU A 527 14.34 -26.25 5.34
C LEU A 527 14.72 -25.43 6.57
N ARG A 528 15.58 -24.40 6.40
CA ARG A 528 16.04 -23.51 7.48
C ARG A 528 14.91 -22.65 8.00
N LEU A 529 14.07 -22.11 7.13
CA LEU A 529 12.90 -21.33 7.54
C LEU A 529 11.97 -22.17 8.41
N PHE A 530 11.71 -23.42 8.03
CA PHE A 530 10.86 -24.29 8.84
C PHE A 530 11.50 -24.63 10.20
N ALA A 531 12.81 -24.84 10.22
CA ALA A 531 13.55 -25.03 11.48
C ALA A 531 13.43 -23.81 12.44
N ARG A 532 13.29 -22.60 11.89
CA ARG A 532 13.06 -21.36 12.64
C ARG A 532 11.59 -21.14 13.04
N LEU A 533 10.66 -21.41 12.08
CA LEU A 533 9.23 -21.14 12.26
C LEU A 533 8.51 -22.22 13.08
N GLY A 534 8.89 -23.49 12.93
CA GLY A 534 8.25 -24.62 13.62
C GLY A 534 8.23 -24.48 15.15
N PRO A 535 9.39 -24.24 15.82
CA PRO A 535 9.42 -24.00 17.26
C PRO A 535 8.58 -22.77 17.67
N ARG A 536 8.49 -21.75 16.83
CA ARG A 536 7.70 -20.56 17.10
C ARG A 536 6.19 -20.84 17.03
N LEU A 537 5.74 -21.63 16.06
CA LEU A 537 4.35 -22.09 16.01
C LEU A 537 3.95 -22.82 17.31
N ALA A 538 4.83 -23.68 17.84
CA ALA A 538 4.58 -24.38 19.09
C ALA A 538 4.56 -23.41 20.30
N ALA A 539 5.54 -22.51 20.39
CA ALA A 539 5.63 -21.52 21.46
C ALA A 539 4.44 -20.55 21.47
N ASP A 540 3.92 -20.20 20.32
CA ASP A 540 2.77 -19.30 20.14
C ASP A 540 1.42 -20.02 20.28
N GLY A 541 1.40 -21.37 20.48
CA GLY A 541 0.18 -22.17 20.57
C GLY A 541 -0.58 -22.31 19.24
N LEU A 542 0.12 -22.14 18.12
CA LEU A 542 -0.45 -22.16 16.76
C LEU A 542 -0.27 -23.51 16.06
N GLU A 543 0.46 -24.48 16.67
CA GLU A 543 0.81 -25.75 16.04
C GLU A 543 -0.43 -26.59 15.66
N THR A 544 -1.44 -26.68 16.52
CA THR A 544 -2.68 -27.42 16.24
C THR A 544 -3.42 -26.77 15.06
N LEU A 545 -3.59 -25.47 15.08
CA LEU A 545 -4.22 -24.74 13.96
C LEU A 545 -3.46 -24.99 12.64
N TYR A 546 -2.12 -24.92 12.68
CA TYR A 546 -1.28 -25.14 11.53
C TYR A 546 -1.44 -26.55 10.97
N ARG A 547 -1.28 -27.59 11.83
CA ARG A 547 -1.27 -28.98 11.40
C ARG A 547 -2.66 -29.55 11.05
N GLU A 548 -3.70 -29.16 11.80
CA GLU A 548 -5.04 -29.75 11.67
C GLU A 548 -5.96 -28.97 10.75
N VAL A 549 -5.69 -27.70 10.49
CA VAL A 549 -6.54 -26.84 9.64
C VAL A 549 -5.76 -26.37 8.41
N GLU A 550 -4.64 -25.68 8.60
CA GLU A 550 -3.98 -24.98 7.50
C GLU A 550 -3.30 -25.95 6.52
N MET A 551 -2.59 -26.96 7.00
CA MET A 551 -1.91 -27.93 6.10
C MET A 551 -2.88 -28.81 5.33
N PRO A 552 -3.96 -29.37 5.90
CA PRO A 552 -5.01 -30.02 5.12
C PRO A 552 -5.65 -29.08 4.08
N LEU A 553 -5.87 -27.80 4.43
CA LEU A 553 -6.46 -26.82 3.52
C LEU A 553 -5.60 -26.58 2.26
N VAL A 554 -4.27 -26.63 2.35
CA VAL A 554 -3.36 -26.54 1.18
C VAL A 554 -3.76 -27.56 0.11
N ARG A 555 -4.02 -28.81 0.51
CA ARG A 555 -4.43 -29.90 -0.40
C ARG A 555 -5.83 -29.70 -0.97
N VAL A 556 -6.77 -29.22 -0.15
CA VAL A 556 -8.14 -28.92 -0.58
C VAL A 556 -8.11 -27.83 -1.65
N LEU A 557 -7.38 -26.73 -1.40
CA LEU A 557 -7.26 -25.63 -2.35
C LEU A 557 -6.58 -26.07 -3.65
N ALA A 558 -5.50 -26.82 -3.56
CA ALA A 558 -4.85 -27.41 -4.73
C ALA A 558 -5.83 -28.27 -5.57
N GLY A 559 -6.69 -29.07 -4.91
CA GLY A 559 -7.73 -29.85 -5.55
C GLY A 559 -8.80 -29.00 -6.22
N MET A 560 -9.26 -27.92 -5.55
CA MET A 560 -10.22 -26.96 -6.08
C MET A 560 -9.69 -26.23 -7.33
N GLU A 561 -8.46 -25.75 -7.29
CA GLU A 561 -7.82 -25.08 -8.41
C GLU A 561 -7.70 -25.99 -9.63
N ARG A 562 -7.27 -27.25 -9.44
CA ARG A 562 -7.20 -28.23 -10.53
C ARG A 562 -8.56 -28.65 -11.06
N ALA A 563 -9.57 -28.80 -10.19
CA ALA A 563 -10.91 -29.11 -10.64
C ALA A 563 -11.52 -27.97 -11.45
N GLY A 564 -11.29 -26.72 -11.03
CA GLY A 564 -11.91 -25.56 -11.65
C GLY A 564 -13.45 -25.60 -11.62
N ILE A 565 -14.10 -24.66 -12.30
CA ILE A 565 -15.55 -24.59 -12.44
C ILE A 565 -15.96 -24.50 -13.91
N ALA A 566 -16.96 -25.28 -14.34
CA ALA A 566 -17.42 -25.26 -15.73
C ALA A 566 -18.19 -23.98 -16.04
N VAL A 567 -17.97 -23.44 -17.24
CA VAL A 567 -18.55 -22.17 -17.70
C VAL A 567 -19.07 -22.28 -19.12
N ASP A 568 -20.34 -21.90 -19.33
CA ASP A 568 -20.93 -21.72 -20.67
C ASP A 568 -20.40 -20.43 -21.31
N GLY A 569 -19.36 -20.56 -22.11
CA GLY A 569 -18.76 -19.43 -22.83
C GLY A 569 -19.70 -18.79 -23.84
N ALA A 570 -20.67 -19.53 -24.38
CA ALA A 570 -21.66 -18.95 -25.30
C ALA A 570 -22.68 -18.06 -24.55
N GLU A 571 -23.00 -18.40 -23.30
CA GLU A 571 -23.84 -17.54 -22.45
C GLU A 571 -23.11 -16.21 -22.12
N LEU A 572 -21.81 -16.27 -21.82
CA LEU A 572 -21.03 -15.04 -21.63
C LEU A 572 -21.04 -14.15 -22.88
N ASP A 573 -20.90 -14.73 -24.07
CA ASP A 573 -20.93 -13.99 -25.34
C ASP A 573 -22.33 -13.36 -25.60
N ARG A 574 -23.41 -14.09 -25.32
CA ARG A 574 -24.80 -13.57 -25.45
C ARG A 574 -25.02 -12.38 -24.51
N GLN A 575 -24.60 -12.51 -23.26
CA GLN A 575 -24.71 -11.43 -22.28
C GLN A 575 -23.87 -10.23 -22.66
N ARG A 576 -22.63 -10.46 -23.12
CA ARG A 576 -21.74 -9.41 -23.60
C ARG A 576 -22.37 -8.62 -24.73
N ALA A 577 -22.86 -9.28 -25.77
CA ALA A 577 -23.47 -8.60 -26.93
C ALA A 577 -24.66 -7.73 -26.51
N ARG A 578 -25.51 -8.25 -25.60
CA ARG A 578 -26.65 -7.49 -25.06
C ARG A 578 -26.21 -6.25 -24.29
N LEU A 579 -25.20 -6.36 -23.42
CA LEU A 579 -24.72 -5.23 -22.62
C LEU A 579 -23.95 -4.21 -23.47
N GLU A 580 -23.16 -4.64 -24.44
CA GLU A 580 -22.48 -3.75 -25.38
C GLU A 580 -23.51 -2.92 -26.21
N SER A 581 -24.61 -3.53 -26.68
CA SER A 581 -25.68 -2.79 -27.34
C SER A 581 -26.31 -1.72 -26.42
N ARG A 582 -26.51 -2.04 -25.13
CA ARG A 582 -27.03 -1.05 -24.16
C ARG A 582 -26.01 0.04 -23.86
N ILE A 583 -24.72 -0.29 -23.78
CA ILE A 583 -23.62 0.68 -23.59
C ILE A 583 -23.59 1.67 -24.76
N GLU A 584 -23.73 1.22 -26.01
CA GLU A 584 -23.76 2.11 -27.17
C GLU A 584 -25.01 3.03 -27.16
N ALA A 585 -26.16 2.51 -26.76
CA ALA A 585 -27.36 3.34 -26.58
C ALA A 585 -27.13 4.42 -25.49
N LEU A 586 -26.51 4.04 -24.37
CA LEU A 586 -26.15 4.97 -23.28
C LEU A 586 -25.13 6.02 -23.73
N ARG A 587 -24.14 5.66 -24.54
CA ARG A 587 -23.20 6.63 -25.12
C ARG A 587 -23.91 7.68 -25.96
N ALA A 588 -24.89 7.28 -26.77
CA ALA A 588 -25.71 8.20 -27.55
C ALA A 588 -26.59 9.10 -26.65
N GLU A 589 -27.20 8.52 -25.59
CA GLU A 589 -27.97 9.28 -24.59
C GLU A 589 -27.07 10.31 -23.87
N ILE A 590 -25.89 9.90 -23.38
CA ILE A 590 -24.91 10.73 -22.72
C ILE A 590 -24.45 11.88 -23.63
N ALA A 591 -24.14 11.59 -24.90
CA ALA A 591 -23.73 12.60 -25.88
C ALA A 591 -24.81 13.64 -26.12
N ARG A 592 -26.10 13.23 -26.12
CA ARG A 592 -27.26 14.14 -26.30
C ARG A 592 -27.51 15.01 -25.06
N LEU A 593 -27.28 14.46 -23.85
CA LEU A 593 -27.53 15.16 -22.59
C LEU A 593 -26.38 16.09 -22.20
N ALA A 594 -25.17 15.86 -22.70
CA ALA A 594 -24.00 16.66 -22.40
C ALA A 594 -24.01 17.99 -23.16
N PRO A 595 -23.60 19.12 -22.56
CA PRO A 595 -23.54 20.43 -23.20
C PRO A 595 -22.46 20.52 -24.31
N ARG A 596 -21.55 19.55 -24.38
CA ARG A 596 -20.48 19.43 -25.39
C ARG A 596 -19.99 17.98 -25.50
N PRO A 597 -19.34 17.62 -26.63
CA PRO A 597 -18.68 16.32 -26.74
C PRO A 597 -17.59 16.14 -25.66
N PHE A 598 -17.53 14.94 -25.08
CA PHE A 598 -16.49 14.56 -24.10
C PHE A 598 -16.32 13.04 -24.05
N ASN A 599 -15.22 12.57 -23.45
CA ASN A 599 -15.02 11.16 -23.18
C ASN A 599 -15.59 10.80 -21.78
N PRO A 600 -16.68 9.99 -21.69
CA PRO A 600 -17.29 9.60 -20.43
C PRO A 600 -16.39 8.74 -19.52
N ASP A 601 -15.35 8.11 -20.10
CA ASP A 601 -14.34 7.33 -19.37
C ASP A 601 -13.25 8.21 -18.75
N SER A 602 -13.17 9.51 -19.11
CA SER A 602 -12.24 10.45 -18.53
C SER A 602 -12.85 11.14 -17.28
N PRO A 603 -12.38 10.83 -16.04
CA PRO A 603 -12.91 11.49 -14.84
C PRO A 603 -12.74 13.01 -14.87
N LYS A 604 -11.67 13.51 -15.52
CA LYS A 604 -11.40 14.94 -15.66
C LYS A 604 -12.43 15.63 -16.57
N GLN A 605 -12.64 15.10 -17.77
CA GLN A 605 -13.61 15.67 -18.72
C GLN A 605 -15.04 15.58 -18.18
N LEU A 606 -15.38 14.48 -17.50
CA LEU A 606 -16.68 14.33 -16.85
C LEU A 606 -16.87 15.37 -15.73
N ALA A 607 -15.84 15.63 -14.91
CA ALA A 607 -15.91 16.66 -13.87
C ALA A 607 -16.14 18.05 -14.47
N GLU A 608 -15.48 18.38 -15.59
CA GLU A 608 -15.68 19.63 -16.33
C GLU A 608 -17.12 19.73 -16.85
N VAL A 609 -17.64 18.67 -17.47
CA VAL A 609 -19.02 18.62 -18.01
C VAL A 609 -20.09 18.75 -16.92
N LEU A 610 -19.86 18.17 -15.74
CA LEU A 610 -20.83 18.24 -14.64
C LEU A 610 -20.79 19.57 -13.89
N PHE A 611 -19.60 20.12 -13.62
CA PHE A 611 -19.41 21.19 -12.64
C PHE A 611 -19.05 22.57 -13.22
N HIS A 612 -18.54 22.66 -14.47
CA HIS A 612 -18.38 23.95 -15.14
C HIS A 612 -19.75 24.57 -15.40
N ARG A 613 -19.78 25.89 -15.46
CA ARG A 613 -21.01 26.64 -15.78
C ARG A 613 -21.27 26.63 -17.27
N PRO A 614 -22.54 26.84 -17.70
CA PRO A 614 -22.86 26.94 -19.12
C PRO A 614 -22.11 28.05 -19.85
N GLU A 615 -21.75 29.14 -19.16
CA GLU A 615 -21.02 30.30 -19.69
C GLU A 615 -19.48 30.16 -19.67
N ASP A 616 -18.94 29.08 -19.12
CA ASP A 616 -17.49 28.85 -19.11
C ASP A 616 -16.95 28.54 -20.53
N PRO A 617 -15.65 28.79 -20.82
CA PRO A 617 -15.03 28.48 -22.12
C PRO A 617 -15.19 27.01 -22.55
N LEU A 618 -15.26 26.11 -21.58
CA LEU A 618 -15.66 24.72 -21.72
C LEU A 618 -16.99 24.52 -21.00
N PRO A 619 -18.14 24.68 -21.67
CA PRO A 619 -19.44 24.67 -21.01
C PRO A 619 -19.74 23.34 -20.31
N GLY A 620 -20.37 23.44 -19.16
CA GLY A 620 -20.83 22.34 -18.33
C GLY A 620 -22.26 22.56 -17.84
N LEU A 621 -22.75 21.64 -17.01
CA LEU A 621 -24.11 21.70 -16.44
C LEU A 621 -24.22 22.63 -15.21
N GLY A 622 -23.12 23.17 -14.68
CA GLY A 622 -23.11 24.05 -13.52
C GLY A 622 -23.56 23.38 -12.22
N LEU A 623 -23.51 22.06 -12.12
CA LEU A 623 -23.95 21.33 -10.92
C LEU A 623 -23.07 21.68 -9.72
N LYS A 624 -23.65 21.65 -8.53
CA LYS A 624 -22.90 21.89 -7.29
C LYS A 624 -22.01 20.71 -6.96
N PRO A 625 -20.67 20.88 -6.86
CA PRO A 625 -19.78 19.79 -6.52
C PRO A 625 -20.05 19.24 -5.11
N VAL A 626 -20.14 17.92 -4.98
CA VAL A 626 -20.42 17.23 -3.71
C VAL A 626 -19.14 16.97 -2.91
N LYS A 627 -18.02 16.67 -3.62
CA LYS A 627 -16.74 16.26 -3.00
C LYS A 627 -15.56 16.77 -3.82
N LYS A 628 -14.54 17.31 -3.15
CA LYS A 628 -13.25 17.68 -3.75
C LYS A 628 -12.24 16.56 -3.65
N THR A 629 -11.38 16.43 -4.64
CA THR A 629 -10.16 15.61 -4.64
C THR A 629 -8.93 16.52 -4.72
N LYS A 630 -7.74 15.94 -4.60
CA LYS A 630 -6.48 16.72 -4.74
C LYS A 630 -6.33 17.37 -6.12
N THR A 631 -6.94 16.80 -7.16
CA THR A 631 -6.78 17.22 -8.57
C THR A 631 -8.02 17.86 -9.19
N GLY A 632 -9.12 18.02 -8.43
CA GLY A 632 -10.37 18.60 -8.94
C GLY A 632 -11.60 18.15 -8.17
N PHE A 633 -12.74 18.07 -8.83
CA PHE A 633 -13.98 17.55 -8.24
C PHE A 633 -14.12 16.05 -8.51
N SER A 634 -14.57 15.31 -7.48
CA SER A 634 -14.78 13.87 -7.60
C SER A 634 -15.98 13.56 -8.51
N THR A 635 -15.79 12.55 -9.34
CA THR A 635 -16.85 11.91 -10.14
C THR A 635 -16.98 10.43 -9.78
N ASP A 636 -16.67 10.07 -8.52
CA ASP A 636 -16.85 8.72 -8.04
C ASP A 636 -18.35 8.33 -8.03
N VAL A 637 -18.62 7.03 -7.92
CA VAL A 637 -20.00 6.51 -8.01
C VAL A 637 -20.90 7.13 -6.93
N GLU A 638 -20.38 7.34 -5.72
CA GLU A 638 -21.14 7.94 -4.61
C GLU A 638 -21.55 9.38 -4.90
N VAL A 639 -20.67 10.17 -5.56
CA VAL A 639 -20.97 11.54 -5.98
C VAL A 639 -22.02 11.55 -7.09
N LEU A 640 -21.88 10.67 -8.09
CA LEU A 640 -22.82 10.60 -9.21
C LEU A 640 -24.20 10.12 -8.76
N GLU A 641 -24.28 9.13 -7.86
CA GLU A 641 -25.55 8.66 -7.28
C GLU A 641 -26.26 9.76 -6.47
N LYS A 642 -25.50 10.56 -5.70
CA LYS A 642 -26.06 11.72 -4.99
C LYS A 642 -26.60 12.77 -5.95
N LEU A 643 -25.87 13.08 -7.02
CA LEU A 643 -26.35 14.02 -8.04
C LEU A 643 -27.56 13.48 -8.78
N ALA A 644 -27.61 12.19 -9.07
CA ALA A 644 -28.75 11.55 -9.72
C ALA A 644 -30.02 11.49 -8.83
N ALA A 645 -29.83 11.44 -7.51
CA ALA A 645 -30.93 11.42 -6.53
C ALA A 645 -31.37 12.81 -6.05
N ASP A 646 -30.65 13.87 -6.38
CA ASP A 646 -30.96 15.24 -5.96
C ASP A 646 -32.09 15.83 -6.82
N PRO A 647 -33.29 16.13 -6.26
CA PRO A 647 -34.41 16.71 -7.00
C PRO A 647 -34.09 18.07 -7.64
N ALA A 648 -33.06 18.78 -7.18
CA ALA A 648 -32.60 20.05 -7.75
C ALA A 648 -31.77 19.87 -9.04
N VAL A 649 -31.38 18.63 -9.38
CA VAL A 649 -30.62 18.31 -10.59
C VAL A 649 -31.59 17.86 -11.68
N GLU A 650 -31.90 18.76 -12.60
CA GLU A 650 -32.83 18.49 -13.70
C GLU A 650 -32.25 17.56 -14.78
N SER A 651 -30.91 17.41 -14.85
CA SER A 651 -30.26 16.61 -15.88
C SER A 651 -30.17 15.13 -15.50
N GLU A 652 -30.60 14.25 -16.43
CA GLU A 652 -30.41 12.80 -16.27
C GLU A 652 -28.96 12.34 -16.49
N LEU A 653 -28.03 13.21 -16.88
CA LEU A 653 -26.65 12.83 -17.20
C LEU A 653 -25.94 12.07 -16.08
N PRO A 654 -26.02 12.49 -14.80
CA PRO A 654 -25.38 11.71 -13.71
C PRO A 654 -25.88 10.27 -13.62
N ALA A 655 -27.20 10.05 -13.74
CA ALA A 655 -27.80 8.71 -13.71
C ALA A 655 -27.34 7.84 -14.88
N ARG A 656 -27.27 8.40 -16.09
CA ARG A 656 -26.80 7.68 -17.29
C ARG A 656 -25.32 7.33 -17.21
N ILE A 657 -24.50 8.18 -16.61
CA ILE A 657 -23.08 7.88 -16.37
C ILE A 657 -22.93 6.75 -15.34
N VAL A 658 -23.73 6.72 -14.28
CA VAL A 658 -23.71 5.61 -13.30
C VAL A 658 -24.03 4.30 -14.01
N GLU A 659 -25.13 4.23 -14.78
CA GLU A 659 -25.51 3.03 -15.54
C GLU A 659 -24.42 2.62 -16.55
N TYR A 660 -23.90 3.57 -17.31
CA TYR A 660 -22.83 3.35 -18.29
C TYR A 660 -21.59 2.73 -17.63
N ARG A 661 -21.09 3.32 -16.53
CA ARG A 661 -19.91 2.82 -15.81
C ARG A 661 -20.14 1.43 -15.19
N GLN A 662 -21.34 1.19 -14.65
CA GLN A 662 -21.68 -0.13 -14.12
C GLN A 662 -21.64 -1.20 -15.22
N LEU A 663 -22.26 -0.95 -16.37
CA LEU A 663 -22.28 -1.91 -17.47
C LEU A 663 -20.88 -2.11 -18.10
N THR A 664 -20.15 -1.04 -18.33
CA THR A 664 -18.77 -1.11 -18.86
C THR A 664 -17.86 -1.93 -17.95
N LYS A 665 -17.97 -1.72 -16.61
CA LYS A 665 -17.24 -2.52 -15.63
C LYS A 665 -17.67 -4.00 -15.68
N LEU A 666 -18.95 -4.30 -15.80
CA LEU A 666 -19.43 -5.67 -15.89
C LEU A 666 -18.90 -6.38 -17.14
N VAL A 667 -18.90 -5.70 -18.29
CA VAL A 667 -18.38 -6.25 -19.54
C VAL A 667 -16.87 -6.51 -19.42
N GLY A 668 -16.07 -5.49 -19.04
CA GLY A 668 -14.61 -5.59 -19.01
C GLY A 668 -14.10 -6.54 -17.91
N THR A 669 -14.54 -6.32 -16.68
CA THR A 669 -14.00 -7.03 -15.51
C THR A 669 -14.49 -8.48 -15.41
N TYR A 670 -15.72 -8.76 -15.91
CA TYR A 670 -16.29 -10.10 -15.77
C TYR A 670 -16.50 -10.81 -17.11
N LEU A 671 -17.28 -10.31 -18.03
CA LEU A 671 -17.64 -11.07 -19.21
C LEU A 671 -16.43 -11.35 -20.12
N VAL A 672 -15.60 -10.33 -20.38
CA VAL A 672 -14.39 -10.47 -21.20
C VAL A 672 -13.32 -11.28 -20.47
N ALA A 673 -13.03 -10.94 -19.21
CA ALA A 673 -11.99 -11.62 -18.44
C ALA A 673 -12.33 -13.08 -18.14
N LEU A 674 -13.60 -13.38 -17.75
CA LEU A 674 -14.03 -14.77 -17.52
C LEU A 674 -13.97 -15.59 -18.82
N LYS A 675 -14.38 -14.99 -19.95
CA LYS A 675 -14.33 -15.68 -21.25
C LYS A 675 -12.89 -16.04 -21.65
N ALA A 676 -11.94 -15.11 -21.43
CA ALA A 676 -10.52 -15.33 -21.72
C ALA A 676 -9.88 -16.38 -20.79
N ALA A 677 -10.41 -16.56 -19.57
CA ALA A 677 -9.91 -17.52 -18.60
C ALA A 677 -10.46 -18.94 -18.77
N ILE A 678 -11.37 -19.18 -19.73
CA ILE A 678 -11.91 -20.53 -19.98
C ILE A 678 -10.83 -21.41 -20.62
N SER A 679 -10.50 -22.50 -19.96
CA SER A 679 -9.57 -23.52 -20.47
C SER A 679 -10.18 -24.28 -21.67
N PRO A 680 -9.36 -25.03 -22.44
CA PRO A 680 -9.86 -25.90 -23.53
C PRO A 680 -10.93 -26.89 -23.08
N GLU A 681 -10.92 -27.30 -21.80
CA GLU A 681 -11.89 -28.21 -21.20
C GLU A 681 -13.22 -27.51 -20.80
N GLY A 682 -13.34 -26.21 -21.08
CA GLY A 682 -14.54 -25.43 -20.75
C GLY A 682 -14.65 -25.05 -19.26
N ARG A 683 -13.52 -24.95 -18.55
CA ARG A 683 -13.48 -24.65 -17.12
C ARG A 683 -12.64 -23.42 -16.82
N ILE A 684 -12.94 -22.74 -15.74
CA ILE A 684 -12.09 -21.68 -15.19
C ILE A 684 -11.40 -22.23 -13.94
N HIS A 685 -10.09 -22.00 -13.86
CA HIS A 685 -9.21 -22.41 -12.78
C HIS A 685 -8.67 -21.15 -12.07
N ALA A 686 -9.40 -20.68 -11.08
CA ALA A 686 -8.96 -19.53 -10.29
C ALA A 686 -7.96 -19.94 -9.22
N SER A 687 -7.09 -19.01 -8.84
CA SER A 687 -6.18 -19.16 -7.71
C SER A 687 -6.88 -18.81 -6.39
N PHE A 688 -6.62 -19.57 -5.33
CA PHE A 688 -7.11 -19.32 -3.98
C PHE A 688 -5.95 -19.09 -3.02
N HIS A 689 -5.83 -17.88 -2.47
CA HIS A 689 -4.74 -17.50 -1.58
C HIS A 689 -5.12 -17.71 -0.12
N GLN A 690 -4.36 -18.56 0.57
CA GLN A 690 -4.56 -18.85 1.98
C GLN A 690 -3.97 -17.75 2.87
N THR A 691 -2.89 -17.13 2.45
CA THR A 691 -2.16 -16.09 3.18
C THR A 691 -2.51 -14.66 2.77
N GLY A 692 -3.44 -14.50 1.81
CA GLY A 692 -3.79 -13.21 1.20
C GLY A 692 -4.59 -12.24 2.09
N THR A 693 -4.99 -12.66 3.30
CA THR A 693 -5.68 -11.78 4.26
C THR A 693 -5.17 -11.98 5.68
N ALA A 694 -5.09 -10.90 6.44
CA ALA A 694 -4.70 -10.98 7.85
C ALA A 694 -5.77 -11.60 8.78
N THR A 695 -6.98 -11.89 8.26
CA THR A 695 -8.12 -12.39 9.05
C THR A 695 -8.31 -13.90 8.97
N GLY A 696 -7.58 -14.59 8.09
CA GLY A 696 -7.79 -16.02 7.81
C GLY A 696 -8.87 -16.31 6.76
N ARG A 697 -9.47 -15.27 6.14
CA ARG A 697 -10.32 -15.46 4.95
C ARG A 697 -9.46 -15.79 3.75
N LEU A 698 -9.97 -16.63 2.85
CA LEU A 698 -9.36 -16.84 1.53
C LEU A 698 -9.57 -15.62 0.65
N SER A 699 -8.63 -15.33 -0.22
CA SER A 699 -8.83 -14.46 -1.37
C SER A 699 -8.67 -15.25 -2.67
N SER A 700 -9.12 -14.69 -3.79
CA SER A 700 -8.96 -15.34 -5.10
C SER A 700 -8.51 -14.35 -6.17
N SER A 701 -7.73 -14.86 -7.14
CA SER A 701 -7.28 -14.13 -8.32
C SER A 701 -7.36 -15.02 -9.56
N ASP A 702 -7.14 -14.48 -10.70
CA ASP A 702 -6.92 -15.10 -12.02
C ASP A 702 -7.97 -16.13 -12.47
N PRO A 703 -9.25 -15.76 -12.51
CA PRO A 703 -9.89 -14.49 -12.14
C PRO A 703 -10.41 -14.49 -10.69
N ASN A 704 -10.63 -13.29 -10.12
CA ASN A 704 -11.28 -13.19 -8.79
C ASN A 704 -12.77 -13.58 -8.86
N LEU A 705 -13.09 -14.83 -8.53
CA LEU A 705 -14.44 -15.37 -8.53
C LEU A 705 -15.29 -14.90 -7.33
N GLN A 706 -14.67 -14.43 -6.24
CA GLN A 706 -15.37 -13.97 -5.05
C GLN A 706 -16.08 -12.62 -5.23
N ASN A 707 -15.65 -11.84 -6.24
CA ASN A 707 -16.21 -10.52 -6.52
C ASN A 707 -17.30 -10.50 -7.60
N ILE A 708 -17.77 -11.66 -8.09
CA ILE A 708 -18.87 -11.73 -9.05
C ILE A 708 -20.14 -11.11 -8.43
N PRO A 709 -20.73 -10.08 -9.07
CA PRO A 709 -21.85 -9.34 -8.48
C PRO A 709 -23.07 -10.20 -8.21
N ILE A 710 -23.74 -9.94 -7.07
CA ILE A 710 -24.98 -10.64 -6.69
C ILE A 710 -26.14 -9.66 -6.40
N ARG A 711 -25.83 -8.39 -6.13
CA ARG A 711 -26.85 -7.42 -5.68
C ARG A 711 -27.75 -6.92 -6.81
N THR A 712 -27.18 -6.65 -7.97
CA THR A 712 -27.93 -6.17 -9.15
C THR A 712 -28.50 -7.34 -9.97
N ALA A 713 -29.62 -7.11 -10.67
CA ALA A 713 -30.20 -8.08 -11.58
C ALA A 713 -29.22 -8.50 -12.67
N THR A 714 -28.55 -7.52 -13.31
CA THR A 714 -27.56 -7.74 -14.36
C THR A 714 -26.34 -8.52 -13.83
N GLY A 715 -25.87 -8.22 -12.60
CA GLY A 715 -24.78 -8.97 -11.98
C GLY A 715 -25.16 -10.43 -11.68
N ARG A 716 -26.40 -10.69 -11.27
CA ARG A 716 -26.90 -12.07 -11.09
C ARG A 716 -26.98 -12.86 -12.41
N GLU A 717 -27.19 -12.20 -13.54
CA GLU A 717 -27.21 -12.87 -14.86
C GLU A 717 -25.85 -13.51 -15.17
N ILE A 718 -24.72 -12.87 -14.79
CA ILE A 718 -23.38 -13.42 -15.02
C ILE A 718 -23.24 -14.81 -14.40
N ARG A 719 -23.86 -15.05 -13.25
CA ARG A 719 -23.80 -16.34 -12.55
C ARG A 719 -24.49 -17.48 -13.32
N LYS A 720 -25.38 -17.18 -14.28
CA LYS A 720 -26.02 -18.19 -15.13
C LYS A 720 -25.04 -18.88 -16.09
N ALA A 721 -23.91 -18.22 -16.37
CA ALA A 721 -22.86 -18.82 -17.19
C ALA A 721 -22.07 -19.92 -16.45
N PHE A 722 -22.10 -19.96 -15.12
CA PHE A 722 -21.51 -21.04 -14.35
C PHE A 722 -22.48 -22.24 -14.32
N VAL A 723 -22.02 -23.36 -14.84
CA VAL A 723 -22.84 -24.54 -15.05
C VAL A 723 -22.24 -25.77 -14.36
N ALA A 724 -23.08 -26.72 -13.96
CA ALA A 724 -22.59 -28.00 -13.50
C ALA A 724 -22.07 -28.83 -14.70
N SER A 725 -21.19 -29.78 -14.44
CA SER A 725 -20.80 -30.77 -15.44
C SER A 725 -22.01 -31.56 -15.97
N PRO A 726 -22.02 -32.05 -17.20
CA PRO A 726 -23.13 -32.84 -17.75
C PRO A 726 -23.59 -33.92 -16.79
N GLY A 727 -24.88 -33.94 -16.46
CA GLY A 727 -25.48 -34.86 -15.50
C GLY A 727 -25.22 -34.55 -14.02
N GLY A 728 -24.49 -33.49 -13.72
CA GLY A 728 -24.21 -33.01 -12.36
C GLY A 728 -25.18 -31.93 -11.89
N LEU A 729 -25.10 -31.58 -10.61
CA LEU A 729 -25.85 -30.49 -9.96
C LEU A 729 -24.87 -29.63 -9.13
N PHE A 730 -25.16 -28.34 -9.05
CA PHE A 730 -24.52 -27.50 -8.03
C PHE A 730 -25.17 -27.76 -6.68
N VAL A 731 -24.29 -27.95 -5.66
CA VAL A 731 -24.68 -27.90 -4.26
C VAL A 731 -24.15 -26.62 -3.67
N CYS A 732 -25.05 -25.66 -3.39
CA CYS A 732 -24.68 -24.39 -2.76
C CYS A 732 -25.02 -24.45 -1.27
N ALA A 733 -24.01 -24.48 -0.42
CA ALA A 733 -24.16 -24.46 1.03
C ALA A 733 -23.58 -23.17 1.61
N ASP A 734 -24.32 -22.52 2.49
CA ASP A 734 -23.89 -21.32 3.21
C ASP A 734 -24.30 -21.42 4.68
N TYR A 735 -23.46 -20.92 5.56
CA TYR A 735 -23.76 -20.87 6.98
C TYR A 735 -24.79 -19.79 7.30
N SER A 736 -25.86 -20.17 7.98
CA SER A 736 -26.91 -19.23 8.41
C SER A 736 -26.39 -18.34 9.54
N GLN A 737 -26.20 -17.04 9.27
CA GLN A 737 -25.85 -16.00 10.24
C GLN A 737 -24.62 -16.36 11.10
N ILE A 738 -23.61 -17.01 10.51
CA ILE A 738 -22.45 -17.56 11.24
C ILE A 738 -21.71 -16.53 12.10
N GLU A 739 -21.54 -15.30 11.61
CA GLU A 739 -20.85 -14.24 12.35
C GLU A 739 -21.60 -13.88 13.66
N LEU A 740 -22.92 -13.81 13.63
CA LEU A 740 -23.72 -13.56 14.84
C LEU A 740 -23.75 -14.76 15.78
N ARG A 741 -23.69 -16.00 15.26
CA ARG A 741 -23.58 -17.21 16.08
C ARG A 741 -22.22 -17.27 16.78
N MET A 742 -21.16 -16.92 16.07
CA MET A 742 -19.80 -16.78 16.64
C MET A 742 -19.78 -15.68 17.71
N LEU A 743 -20.42 -14.54 17.44
CA LEU A 743 -20.52 -13.45 18.43
C LEU A 743 -21.29 -13.88 19.66
N ALA A 744 -22.42 -14.62 19.52
CA ALA A 744 -23.17 -15.16 20.65
C ALA A 744 -22.31 -16.09 21.50
N HIS A 745 -21.53 -16.97 20.89
CA HIS A 745 -20.63 -17.90 21.55
C HIS A 745 -19.50 -17.18 22.28
N LEU A 746 -18.78 -16.27 21.62
CA LEU A 746 -17.63 -15.57 22.17
C LEU A 746 -17.99 -14.56 23.27
N SER A 747 -19.12 -13.87 23.12
CA SER A 747 -19.61 -12.91 24.13
C SER A 747 -20.30 -13.60 25.30
N GLY A 748 -20.86 -14.79 25.08
CA GLY A 748 -21.74 -15.48 26.03
C GLY A 748 -23.03 -14.70 26.29
N ASP A 749 -23.49 -13.86 25.35
CA ASP A 749 -24.70 -13.07 25.51
C ASP A 749 -25.92 -13.97 25.56
N PRO A 750 -26.71 -13.96 26.67
CA PRO A 750 -27.85 -14.85 26.83
C PRO A 750 -29.01 -14.52 25.89
N GLY A 751 -29.22 -13.24 25.58
CA GLY A 751 -30.29 -12.81 24.66
C GLY A 751 -30.08 -13.31 23.26
N LEU A 752 -28.88 -13.13 22.73
CA LEU A 752 -28.51 -13.59 21.40
C LEU A 752 -28.47 -15.12 21.31
N SER A 753 -27.94 -15.79 22.34
CA SER A 753 -27.88 -17.25 22.41
C SER A 753 -29.27 -17.89 22.46
N GLU A 754 -30.18 -17.32 23.25
CA GLU A 754 -31.56 -17.82 23.36
C GLU A 754 -32.37 -17.59 22.07
N ALA A 755 -32.20 -16.44 21.43
CA ALA A 755 -32.84 -16.19 20.14
C ALA A 755 -32.44 -17.22 19.07
N PHE A 756 -31.16 -17.64 19.05
CA PHE A 756 -30.69 -18.71 18.15
C PHE A 756 -31.25 -20.08 18.53
N ARG A 757 -31.42 -20.41 19.82
CA ARG A 757 -32.03 -21.67 20.25
C ARG A 757 -33.50 -21.76 19.87
N ARG A 758 -34.22 -20.63 19.90
CA ARG A 758 -35.61 -20.54 19.44
C ARG A 758 -35.78 -20.50 17.93
N GLY A 759 -34.69 -20.44 17.18
CA GLY A 759 -34.70 -20.29 15.73
C GLY A 759 -35.17 -18.91 15.25
N GLU A 760 -35.12 -17.90 16.11
CA GLU A 760 -35.54 -16.53 15.79
C GLU A 760 -34.58 -15.90 14.73
N ASP A 761 -35.19 -15.12 13.83
CA ASP A 761 -34.44 -14.29 12.89
C ASP A 761 -33.98 -13.00 13.59
N ILE A 762 -32.71 -12.97 14.01
CA ILE A 762 -32.14 -11.84 14.74
C ILE A 762 -32.25 -10.52 13.93
N HIS A 763 -32.12 -10.57 12.61
CA HIS A 763 -32.28 -9.37 11.78
C HIS A 763 -33.73 -8.88 11.79
N ARG A 764 -34.70 -9.79 11.81
CA ARG A 764 -36.10 -9.44 11.89
C ARG A 764 -36.45 -8.88 13.27
N ALA A 765 -35.91 -9.47 14.34
CA ALA A 765 -36.12 -8.98 15.72
C ALA A 765 -35.52 -7.56 15.90
N VAL A 766 -34.31 -7.31 15.41
CA VAL A 766 -33.69 -5.96 15.46
C VAL A 766 -34.44 -4.99 14.55
N ALA A 767 -34.96 -5.42 13.39
CA ALA A 767 -35.76 -4.58 12.51
C ALA A 767 -37.05 -4.12 13.21
N ALA A 768 -37.75 -5.04 13.86
CA ALA A 768 -38.96 -4.72 14.63
C ALA A 768 -38.70 -3.61 15.64
N GLU A 769 -37.60 -3.68 16.35
CA GLU A 769 -37.18 -2.69 17.34
C GLU A 769 -36.76 -1.36 16.70
N VAL A 770 -35.92 -1.39 15.66
CA VAL A 770 -35.43 -0.17 14.98
C VAL A 770 -36.56 0.62 14.35
N TYR A 771 -37.54 -0.08 13.76
CA TYR A 771 -38.68 0.56 13.07
C TYR A 771 -39.92 0.71 13.96
N GLY A 772 -39.93 0.14 15.17
CA GLY A 772 -41.06 0.20 16.09
C GLY A 772 -42.30 -0.51 15.59
N VAL A 773 -42.11 -1.67 14.94
CA VAL A 773 -43.17 -2.50 14.37
C VAL A 773 -43.16 -3.90 14.99
N GLU A 774 -44.29 -4.61 14.96
CA GLU A 774 -44.32 -6.02 15.35
C GLU A 774 -43.49 -6.89 14.41
N PRO A 775 -42.84 -7.97 14.88
CA PRO A 775 -41.93 -8.81 14.08
C PRO A 775 -42.56 -9.40 12.79
N ASP A 776 -43.86 -9.65 12.78
CA ASP A 776 -44.63 -10.14 11.64
C ASP A 776 -44.89 -9.05 10.58
N ARG A 777 -44.79 -7.78 10.95
CA ARG A 777 -44.91 -6.62 10.04
C ARG A 777 -43.57 -6.13 9.45
N VAL A 778 -42.47 -6.78 9.80
CA VAL A 778 -41.14 -6.43 9.25
C VAL A 778 -41.08 -6.84 7.78
N SER A 779 -40.88 -5.85 6.88
CA SER A 779 -40.65 -6.08 5.45
C SER A 779 -39.24 -6.63 5.20
N ASP A 780 -39.00 -7.15 3.98
CA ASP A 780 -37.67 -7.63 3.59
C ASP A 780 -36.66 -6.46 3.49
N GLU A 781 -37.11 -5.26 3.13
CA GLU A 781 -36.26 -4.04 3.13
C GLU A 781 -35.88 -3.65 4.57
N MET A 782 -36.81 -3.64 5.51
CA MET A 782 -36.54 -3.38 6.93
C MET A 782 -35.56 -4.41 7.51
N ARG A 783 -35.78 -5.70 7.19
CA ARG A 783 -34.89 -6.78 7.60
C ARG A 783 -33.45 -6.60 7.01
N SER A 784 -33.37 -6.23 5.76
CA SER A 784 -32.09 -5.97 5.09
C SER A 784 -31.35 -4.75 5.69
N ALA A 785 -32.08 -3.69 6.03
CA ALA A 785 -31.53 -2.54 6.74
C ALA A 785 -31.04 -2.92 8.15
N ALA A 786 -31.83 -3.71 8.90
CA ALA A 786 -31.42 -4.19 10.23
C ALA A 786 -30.21 -5.13 10.17
N LYS A 787 -30.08 -5.94 9.12
CA LYS A 787 -28.85 -6.72 8.87
C LYS A 787 -27.62 -5.81 8.78
N MET A 788 -27.74 -4.70 8.07
CA MET A 788 -26.68 -3.70 7.94
C MET A 788 -26.38 -3.00 9.28
N VAL A 789 -27.41 -2.73 10.09
CA VAL A 789 -27.26 -2.16 11.45
C VAL A 789 -26.51 -3.12 12.36
N ASN A 790 -26.94 -4.40 12.42
CA ASN A 790 -26.32 -5.43 13.23
C ASN A 790 -24.81 -5.55 12.96
N PHE A 791 -24.46 -5.76 11.70
CA PHE A 791 -23.04 -5.86 11.32
C PHE A 791 -22.31 -4.54 11.52
N GLY A 792 -22.96 -3.41 11.20
CA GLY A 792 -22.36 -2.10 11.40
C GLY A 792 -21.95 -1.86 12.87
N ILE A 793 -22.81 -2.18 13.83
CA ILE A 793 -22.53 -1.99 15.26
C ILE A 793 -21.41 -2.92 15.73
N VAL A 794 -21.45 -4.20 15.34
CA VAL A 794 -20.40 -5.18 15.67
C VAL A 794 -19.04 -4.73 15.14
N TYR A 795 -19.00 -4.12 13.95
CA TYR A 795 -17.77 -3.59 13.34
C TYR A 795 -17.48 -2.11 13.68
N GLY A 796 -18.10 -1.59 14.71
CA GLY A 796 -17.77 -0.26 15.27
C GLY A 796 -18.26 0.93 14.45
N ILE A 797 -19.40 0.82 13.76
CA ILE A 797 -19.96 1.94 12.98
C ILE A 797 -20.27 3.12 13.90
N THR A 798 -19.90 4.33 13.47
CA THR A 798 -20.29 5.56 14.16
C THR A 798 -21.74 5.94 13.87
N ALA A 799 -22.34 6.75 14.75
CA ALA A 799 -23.71 7.27 14.52
C ALA A 799 -23.83 8.02 13.17
N PHE A 800 -22.80 8.76 12.79
CA PHE A 800 -22.72 9.41 11.47
C PHE A 800 -22.72 8.38 10.32
N GLY A 801 -21.88 7.35 10.41
CA GLY A 801 -21.82 6.29 9.42
C GLY A 801 -23.13 5.50 9.30
N LEU A 802 -23.80 5.26 10.44
CA LEU A 802 -25.08 4.57 10.46
C LEU A 802 -26.20 5.42 9.86
N ALA A 803 -26.32 6.69 10.24
CA ALA A 803 -27.30 7.63 9.67
C ALA A 803 -27.19 7.71 8.15
N ARG A 804 -25.95 7.82 7.65
CA ARG A 804 -25.68 7.84 6.20
C ARG A 804 -26.12 6.57 5.47
N ARG A 805 -25.97 5.41 6.10
CA ARG A 805 -26.36 4.11 5.50
C ARG A 805 -27.86 3.85 5.56
N LEU A 806 -28.55 4.36 6.55
CA LEU A 806 -30.01 4.25 6.67
C LEU A 806 -30.75 5.22 5.74
N GLY A 807 -30.06 6.23 5.16
CA GLY A 807 -30.60 7.10 4.12
C GLY A 807 -31.29 8.37 4.62
N ALA A 808 -31.88 9.11 3.66
CA ALA A 808 -32.52 10.41 3.91
C ALA A 808 -33.66 10.28 4.94
N GLY A 809 -33.60 11.09 6.01
CA GLY A 809 -34.58 11.09 7.12
C GLY A 809 -34.05 10.51 8.42
N THR A 810 -32.87 9.85 8.45
CA THR A 810 -32.28 9.36 9.70
C THR A 810 -31.27 10.38 10.21
N THR A 811 -31.59 11.04 11.35
CA THR A 811 -30.66 11.97 12.01
C THR A 811 -29.54 11.23 12.74
N ARG A 812 -28.46 11.93 13.07
CA ARG A 812 -27.35 11.39 13.85
C ARG A 812 -27.82 10.96 15.25
N GLU A 813 -28.72 11.70 15.86
CA GLU A 813 -29.33 11.41 17.17
C GLU A 813 -30.13 10.11 17.10
N ARG A 814 -30.93 9.92 16.04
CA ARG A 814 -31.69 8.67 15.84
C ARG A 814 -30.75 7.48 15.64
N ALA A 815 -29.70 7.64 14.86
CA ALA A 815 -28.69 6.59 14.66
C ALA A 815 -27.95 6.26 15.97
N GLN A 816 -27.63 7.27 16.81
CA GLN A 816 -27.04 7.05 18.11
C GLN A 816 -27.99 6.29 19.04
N ALA A 817 -29.27 6.66 19.07
CA ALA A 817 -30.27 5.94 19.87
C ALA A 817 -30.41 4.46 19.48
N ILE A 818 -30.30 4.13 18.18
CA ILE A 818 -30.28 2.75 17.69
C ILE A 818 -29.04 2.00 18.22
N ILE A 819 -27.86 2.61 18.16
CA ILE A 819 -26.61 2.01 18.68
C ILE A 819 -26.73 1.77 20.19
N ASP A 820 -27.25 2.73 20.93
CA ASP A 820 -27.39 2.63 22.39
C ASP A 820 -28.44 1.62 22.79
N GLY A 821 -29.58 1.54 22.09
CA GLY A 821 -30.60 0.50 22.26
C GLY A 821 -30.03 -0.91 22.01
N TYR A 822 -29.26 -1.08 20.93
CA TYR A 822 -28.58 -2.35 20.65
C TYR A 822 -27.64 -2.75 21.77
N ARG A 823 -26.82 -1.82 22.27
CA ARG A 823 -25.87 -2.05 23.37
C ARG A 823 -26.57 -2.37 24.69
N ALA A 824 -27.68 -1.70 24.98
CA ALA A 824 -28.48 -1.95 26.16
C ALA A 824 -29.16 -3.33 26.12
N ARG A 825 -29.57 -3.80 24.96
CA ARG A 825 -30.16 -5.13 24.77
C ARG A 825 -29.13 -6.25 24.85
N PHE A 826 -27.96 -6.07 24.24
CA PHE A 826 -26.90 -7.06 24.16
C PHE A 826 -25.67 -6.62 24.94
N VAL A 827 -25.82 -6.48 26.26
CA VAL A 827 -24.78 -5.91 27.15
C VAL A 827 -23.48 -6.69 27.07
N ARG A 828 -23.52 -8.02 27.04
CA ARG A 828 -22.31 -8.85 26.98
C ARG A 828 -21.55 -8.74 25.66
N ILE A 829 -22.23 -8.38 24.56
CA ILE A 829 -21.56 -8.08 23.31
C ILE A 829 -20.74 -6.80 23.44
N ALA A 830 -21.31 -5.74 24.06
CA ALA A 830 -20.58 -4.50 24.27
C ALA A 830 -19.34 -4.70 25.16
N GLU A 831 -19.49 -5.48 26.25
CA GLU A 831 -18.36 -5.86 27.14
C GLU A 831 -17.31 -6.69 26.40
N PHE A 832 -17.72 -7.64 25.57
CA PHE A 832 -16.83 -8.46 24.75
C PHE A 832 -16.01 -7.61 23.77
N LEU A 833 -16.65 -6.70 23.04
CA LEU A 833 -15.97 -5.81 22.10
C LEU A 833 -14.98 -4.89 22.80
N ALA A 834 -15.36 -4.33 23.97
CA ALA A 834 -14.46 -3.53 24.79
C ALA A 834 -13.24 -4.33 25.27
N ARG A 835 -13.45 -5.59 25.71
CA ARG A 835 -12.37 -6.52 26.11
C ARG A 835 -11.45 -6.83 24.94
N CYS A 836 -11.96 -7.10 23.73
CA CYS A 836 -11.11 -7.31 22.56
C CYS A 836 -10.21 -6.11 22.25
N VAL A 837 -10.73 -4.88 22.37
CA VAL A 837 -9.91 -3.66 22.21
C VAL A 837 -8.85 -3.53 23.29
N ALA A 838 -9.20 -3.84 24.56
CA ALA A 838 -8.25 -3.83 25.67
C ALA A 838 -7.15 -4.88 25.47
N GLU A 839 -7.51 -6.13 25.10
CA GLU A 839 -6.55 -7.20 24.81
C GLU A 839 -5.62 -6.85 23.64
N ALA A 840 -6.15 -6.25 22.56
CA ALA A 840 -5.32 -5.81 21.45
C ALA A 840 -4.28 -4.76 21.86
N ARG A 841 -4.64 -3.85 22.79
CA ARG A 841 -3.71 -2.83 23.33
C ARG A 841 -2.67 -3.40 24.26
N ASP A 842 -3.05 -4.40 25.07
CA ASP A 842 -2.19 -5.01 26.08
C ASP A 842 -1.23 -6.04 25.47
N LYS A 843 -1.78 -6.96 24.65
CA LYS A 843 -1.03 -8.10 24.09
C LYS A 843 -0.48 -7.85 22.67
N GLY A 844 -0.89 -6.78 22.01
CA GLY A 844 -0.58 -6.51 20.62
C GLY A 844 -1.40 -7.32 19.61
N PHE A 845 -2.29 -8.23 20.03
CA PHE A 845 -3.14 -9.05 19.17
C PHE A 845 -4.42 -9.51 19.86
N VAL A 846 -5.39 -9.94 19.05
CA VAL A 846 -6.56 -10.72 19.49
C VAL A 846 -6.55 -12.10 18.86
N THR A 847 -7.28 -13.06 19.44
CA THR A 847 -7.34 -14.44 18.97
C THR A 847 -8.73 -14.85 18.52
N THR A 848 -8.79 -15.71 17.51
CA THR A 848 -10.02 -16.43 17.11
C THR A 848 -10.28 -17.62 18.04
N ILE A 849 -11.43 -18.29 17.87
CA ILE A 849 -11.77 -19.53 18.61
C ILE A 849 -10.68 -20.61 18.47
N LEU A 850 -10.08 -20.73 17.29
CA LEU A 850 -9.04 -21.73 17.02
C LEU A 850 -7.63 -21.22 17.34
N GLY A 851 -7.51 -20.08 18.03
CA GLY A 851 -6.22 -19.54 18.47
C GLY A 851 -5.47 -18.73 17.40
N ARG A 852 -6.02 -18.54 16.21
CA ARG A 852 -5.37 -17.67 15.19
C ARG A 852 -5.21 -16.26 15.76
N ARG A 853 -3.99 -15.71 15.67
CA ARG A 853 -3.68 -14.36 16.14
C ARG A 853 -4.00 -13.33 15.05
N ARG A 854 -4.56 -12.20 15.47
CA ARG A 854 -4.75 -11.01 14.65
C ARG A 854 -4.06 -9.82 15.34
N PRO A 855 -2.85 -9.44 14.87
CA PRO A 855 -2.10 -8.28 15.38
C PRO A 855 -2.82 -6.95 15.18
#